data_b0b61939383b2c03e5368e54ca9e8489
#
_entry.id   b0b61939383b2c03e5368e54ca9e8489
#
_cell.length_a   1.000
_cell.length_b   1.000
_cell.length_c   1.000
_cell.angle_alpha   90.00
_cell.angle_beta   90.00
_cell.angle_gamma   90.00
#
_symmetry.space_group_name_H-M   'P 1'
#
loop_
_entity.id
_entity.type
_entity.pdbx_description
1 polymer ?
#
loop_
_entity_poly.entity_id
_entity_poly.type
_entity_poly.pdbx_seq_one_letter_code
_entity_poly.pdbx_strand_id
1 'polypeptide(L)'
;MKYVNYIISVICMTIIVACGRHGGFYGEGNDTDSTRIKKLIAIDDSIYKSAPSAKAIIWKGMKQAKDSIEWCEYAVRMTKLYIKENKSDSIFPYINKIKAYISQQPATPRNNNIYGLALEYEAGWRQLLYNDIKIARILHKKAYDKIMQSDNKSIASDIMANLADCNYLCNDLPKAASYYRRALFLVDSLQLPKNKNLTLYMGLSRIYESLGDLNEALRFYKQTEKYLDQMPQNMQVFFLSSFGSYYYKIRDYKKSIQYFNRMEKYVRETEGDDCLDMALCRMNSADVYLNLNNLDKAKEYLQLAEPVFKKQAIKIGIYYGNTIKIGILLKEKKYAEIKEILDNEHADENSMEFMMQKIRNTYLRDYYVATGNPAAALANKIYEDEKNDSVAKSNSYMRASEVIQRFSEDTLALHHDIVMAEKERKASEAKTTITILTASILILTLIFVLWWMYTRKKQVSAQMERFILRLENTRNRISPHFIFNVLNNRIYTAGQKEKDELMSLAKLIRKSLDISRDTFITLNEELDFVKNYIEVQSYILRPDFKFTLNIQPGIENILIPSMSIQILAENAIKHGLKGLERQHNLTITVIKENDITTITVEDNGRGFDSTKGSGNGLGMNIIRQTIAAVNKRSKKAKMDMDVHNIKDNEGNVSGCRIAITIKGKINPHRF
;
A
#
# COMPACT_ATOMS: atom_id res chain seq x y z
N MET A 1 -32.46 -21.29 -0.11
CA MET A 1 -31.19 -21.37 -0.87
C MET A 1 -30.94 -20.23 -1.84
N LYS A 2 -31.87 -19.80 -2.68
CA LYS A 2 -31.62 -18.64 -3.59
C LYS A 2 -31.34 -17.30 -2.88
N TYR A 3 -31.92 -17.00 -1.73
CA TYR A 3 -31.79 -15.72 -1.04
C TYR A 3 -30.65 -15.67 0.00
N VAL A 4 -30.31 -16.79 0.65
CA VAL A 4 -29.05 -16.90 1.43
C VAL A 4 -27.87 -16.79 0.47
N ASN A 5 -27.96 -17.42 -0.70
CA ASN A 5 -27.00 -17.26 -1.78
C ASN A 5 -27.03 -15.85 -2.38
N TYR A 6 -28.17 -15.14 -2.36
CA TYR A 6 -28.26 -13.74 -2.81
C TYR A 6 -27.58 -12.80 -1.81
N ILE A 7 -27.75 -13.01 -0.50
CA ILE A 7 -27.02 -12.25 0.54
C ILE A 7 -25.53 -12.58 0.49
N ILE A 8 -25.17 -13.86 0.34
CA ILE A 8 -23.79 -14.32 0.13
C ILE A 8 -23.26 -13.82 -1.23
N SER A 9 -24.09 -13.80 -2.27
CA SER A 9 -23.74 -13.31 -3.62
C SER A 9 -23.59 -11.79 -3.68
N VAL A 10 -24.41 -11.03 -2.96
CA VAL A 10 -24.22 -9.59 -2.78
C VAL A 10 -22.90 -9.33 -2.04
N ILE A 11 -22.54 -10.15 -1.07
CA ILE A 11 -21.26 -10.10 -0.36
C ILE A 11 -20.10 -10.41 -1.31
N CYS A 12 -20.20 -11.46 -2.14
CA CYS A 12 -19.18 -11.77 -3.15
C CYS A 12 -19.11 -10.73 -4.27
N MET A 13 -20.24 -10.14 -4.69
CA MET A 13 -20.26 -9.02 -5.63
C MET A 13 -19.59 -7.76 -5.07
N THR A 14 -19.73 -7.52 -3.76
CA THR A 14 -19.07 -6.39 -3.11
C THR A 14 -17.58 -6.59 -2.97
N ILE A 15 -17.10 -7.81 -2.83
CA ILE A 15 -15.67 -8.15 -2.83
C ILE A 15 -15.06 -7.95 -4.24
N ILE A 16 -15.76 -8.38 -5.30
CA ILE A 16 -15.35 -8.11 -6.69
C ILE A 16 -15.43 -6.61 -7.02
N VAL A 17 -16.31 -5.84 -6.39
CA VAL A 17 -16.53 -4.40 -6.65
C VAL A 17 -15.65 -3.49 -5.78
N ALA A 18 -15.20 -3.93 -4.59
CA ALA A 18 -14.43 -3.10 -3.65
C ALA A 18 -12.95 -2.89 -4.05
N CYS A 19 -12.45 -3.56 -5.07
CA CYS A 19 -11.06 -3.47 -5.51
C CYS A 19 -10.81 -2.34 -6.50
N GLY A 20 -11.01 -1.11 -6.10
CA GLY A 20 -10.86 0.01 -7.01
C GLY A 20 -10.14 1.24 -6.47
N ARG A 21 -8.85 1.16 -6.24
CA ARG A 21 -7.91 2.30 -6.40
C ARG A 21 -6.50 1.74 -6.53
N HIS A 22 -5.99 1.74 -7.74
CA HIS A 22 -4.66 1.23 -8.04
C HIS A 22 -3.61 2.35 -8.01
N GLY A 23 -2.69 2.24 -7.05
CA GLY A 23 -1.33 2.76 -7.19
C GLY A 23 -0.42 1.55 -7.41
N GLY A 24 0.00 1.31 -8.66
CA GLY A 24 0.67 0.09 -9.02
C GLY A 24 2.19 0.19 -9.04
N PHE A 25 2.83 -0.91 -8.74
CA PHE A 25 4.24 -1.16 -8.98
C PHE A 25 4.42 -1.74 -10.39
N TYR A 26 5.38 -1.19 -11.14
CA TYR A 26 5.73 -1.65 -12.48
C TYR A 26 7.08 -2.40 -12.40
N GLY A 27 7.14 -3.63 -12.92
CA GLY A 27 8.39 -4.26 -13.27
C GLY A 27 9.09 -3.43 -14.39
N GLU A 28 10.40 -3.45 -14.42
CA GLU A 28 11.22 -2.83 -15.48
C GLU A 28 10.86 -3.44 -16.83
N GLY A 29 9.88 -2.85 -17.49
CA GLY A 29 9.49 -3.13 -18.87
C GLY A 29 9.70 -1.89 -19.73
N ASN A 30 9.83 -2.05 -21.03
CA ASN A 30 9.95 -0.96 -21.98
C ASN A 30 8.91 0.14 -21.73
N ASP A 31 9.31 1.38 -21.90
CA ASP A 31 8.51 2.61 -21.62
C ASP A 31 7.09 2.57 -22.22
N THR A 32 6.92 1.88 -23.36
CA THR A 32 5.64 1.65 -24.05
C THR A 32 4.69 0.71 -23.29
N ASP A 33 5.21 -0.37 -22.68
CA ASP A 33 4.40 -1.32 -21.93
C ASP A 33 3.90 -0.75 -20.61
N SER A 34 4.71 0.02 -19.92
CA SER A 34 4.33 0.74 -18.70
C SER A 34 3.18 1.73 -18.97
N THR A 35 3.24 2.46 -20.09
CA THR A 35 2.20 3.43 -20.49
C THR A 35 0.89 2.73 -20.85
N ARG A 36 0.95 1.57 -21.54
CA ARG A 36 -0.20 0.72 -21.87
C ARG A 36 -0.89 0.21 -20.61
N ILE A 37 -0.15 -0.37 -19.67
CA ILE A 37 -0.70 -0.89 -18.42
C ILE A 37 -1.38 0.22 -17.61
N LYS A 38 -0.74 1.39 -17.48
CA LYS A 38 -1.34 2.56 -16.81
C LYS A 38 -2.68 2.97 -17.43
N LYS A 39 -2.76 2.99 -18.76
CA LYS A 39 -4.01 3.30 -19.48
C LYS A 39 -5.10 2.28 -19.17
N LEU A 40 -4.76 0.99 -19.17
CA LEU A 40 -5.71 -0.07 -18.91
C LEU A 40 -6.21 -0.06 -17.45
N ILE A 41 -5.35 0.23 -16.47
CA ILE A 41 -5.73 0.42 -15.07
C ILE A 41 -6.67 1.62 -14.93
N ALA A 42 -6.38 2.75 -15.60
CA ALA A 42 -7.27 3.92 -15.58
C ALA A 42 -8.67 3.61 -16.13
N ILE A 43 -8.78 2.72 -17.14
CA ILE A 43 -10.05 2.22 -17.64
C ILE A 43 -10.74 1.35 -16.59
N ASP A 44 -10.01 0.44 -15.94
CA ASP A 44 -10.53 -0.41 -14.87
C ASP A 44 -11.11 0.42 -13.71
N ASP A 45 -10.44 1.53 -13.33
CA ASP A 45 -10.91 2.47 -12.31
C ASP A 45 -12.16 3.25 -12.77
N SER A 46 -12.22 3.60 -14.06
CA SER A 46 -13.37 4.34 -14.61
C SER A 46 -14.65 3.52 -14.60
N ILE A 47 -14.57 2.19 -14.70
CA ILE A 47 -15.73 1.29 -14.60
C ILE A 47 -16.47 1.49 -13.28
N TYR A 48 -15.76 1.75 -12.19
CA TYR A 48 -16.38 1.98 -10.88
C TYR A 48 -16.91 3.39 -10.70
N LYS A 49 -16.26 4.39 -11.31
CA LYS A 49 -16.66 5.80 -11.18
C LYS A 49 -17.86 6.16 -12.04
N SER A 50 -17.84 5.77 -13.31
CA SER A 50 -18.90 6.07 -14.27
C SER A 50 -18.98 5.00 -15.36
N ALA A 51 -19.90 4.06 -15.23
CA ALA A 51 -20.10 2.99 -16.19
C ALA A 51 -20.36 3.48 -17.64
N PRO A 52 -21.19 4.52 -17.88
CA PRO A 52 -21.39 5.02 -19.24
C PRO A 52 -20.11 5.57 -19.90
N SER A 53 -19.31 6.35 -19.14
CA SER A 53 -18.04 6.89 -19.64
C SER A 53 -17.02 5.79 -19.93
N ALA A 54 -16.91 4.80 -19.02
CA ALA A 54 -16.05 3.63 -19.20
C ALA A 54 -16.45 2.84 -20.46
N LYS A 55 -17.74 2.63 -20.67
CA LYS A 55 -18.27 1.92 -21.83
C LYS A 55 -17.87 2.60 -23.14
N ALA A 56 -17.99 3.92 -23.22
CA ALA A 56 -17.60 4.68 -24.40
C ALA A 56 -16.10 4.55 -24.70
N ILE A 57 -15.24 4.62 -23.66
CA ILE A 57 -13.79 4.46 -23.79
C ILE A 57 -13.44 3.04 -24.25
N ILE A 58 -14.04 2.02 -23.66
CA ILE A 58 -13.79 0.61 -24.00
C ILE A 58 -14.24 0.33 -25.43
N TRP A 59 -15.44 0.77 -25.83
CA TRP A 59 -15.95 0.63 -27.19
C TRP A 59 -15.04 1.30 -28.24
N LYS A 60 -14.60 2.53 -27.95
CA LYS A 60 -13.64 3.22 -28.80
C LYS A 60 -12.34 2.43 -28.92
N GLY A 61 -11.82 1.91 -27.83
CA GLY A 61 -10.62 1.07 -27.82
C GLY A 61 -10.79 -0.19 -28.65
N MET A 62 -11.90 -0.91 -28.49
CA MET A 62 -12.19 -2.12 -29.30
C MET A 62 -12.30 -1.82 -30.80
N LYS A 63 -12.90 -0.68 -31.20
CA LYS A 63 -13.01 -0.29 -32.62
C LYS A 63 -11.68 0.15 -33.23
N GLN A 64 -10.80 0.72 -32.42
CA GLN A 64 -9.49 1.26 -32.85
C GLN A 64 -8.32 0.29 -32.58
N ALA A 65 -8.61 -0.92 -32.10
CA ALA A 65 -7.60 -1.92 -31.79
C ALA A 65 -6.79 -2.26 -33.04
N LYS A 66 -5.46 -2.23 -32.90
CA LYS A 66 -4.50 -2.49 -34.00
C LYS A 66 -4.43 -3.97 -34.35
N ASP A 67 -4.66 -4.83 -33.38
CA ASP A 67 -4.64 -6.28 -33.52
C ASP A 67 -5.70 -6.94 -32.61
N SER A 68 -5.85 -8.25 -32.77
CA SER A 68 -6.82 -9.02 -31.99
C SER A 68 -6.44 -9.16 -30.50
N ILE A 69 -5.15 -9.02 -30.13
CA ILE A 69 -4.70 -9.04 -28.73
C ILE A 69 -5.13 -7.75 -28.05
N GLU A 70 -4.91 -6.60 -28.68
CA GLU A 70 -5.37 -5.30 -28.17
C GLU A 70 -6.91 -5.27 -28.08
N TRP A 71 -7.61 -5.84 -29.05
CA TRP A 71 -9.04 -6.01 -28.97
C TRP A 71 -9.46 -6.82 -27.71
N CYS A 72 -8.77 -7.93 -27.42
CA CYS A 72 -9.04 -8.74 -26.24
C CYS A 72 -8.79 -7.99 -24.92
N GLU A 73 -7.80 -7.09 -24.88
CA GLU A 73 -7.54 -6.25 -23.70
C GLU A 73 -8.73 -5.34 -23.36
N TYR A 74 -9.38 -4.76 -24.37
CA TYR A 74 -10.58 -3.98 -24.16
C TYR A 74 -11.82 -4.86 -23.94
N ALA A 75 -11.93 -5.99 -24.66
CA ALA A 75 -13.06 -6.90 -24.52
C ALA A 75 -13.18 -7.52 -23.14
N VAL A 76 -12.06 -7.86 -22.49
CA VAL A 76 -12.08 -8.37 -21.10
C VAL A 76 -12.56 -7.29 -20.11
N ARG A 77 -12.30 -6.03 -20.38
CA ARG A 77 -12.83 -4.91 -19.58
C ARG A 77 -14.30 -4.64 -19.85
N MET A 78 -14.76 -4.85 -21.09
CA MET A 78 -16.19 -4.84 -21.40
C MET A 78 -16.92 -5.95 -20.63
N THR A 79 -16.32 -7.14 -20.49
CA THR A 79 -16.87 -8.20 -19.66
C THR A 79 -17.02 -7.78 -18.21
N LYS A 80 -15.99 -7.14 -17.62
CA LYS A 80 -16.05 -6.58 -16.26
C LYS A 80 -17.19 -5.55 -16.10
N LEU A 81 -17.36 -4.70 -17.09
CA LEU A 81 -18.47 -3.72 -17.11
C LEU A 81 -19.84 -4.41 -17.15
N TYR A 82 -20.02 -5.44 -17.98
CA TYR A 82 -21.27 -6.21 -18.04
C TYR A 82 -21.57 -6.96 -16.76
N ILE A 83 -20.56 -7.46 -16.06
CA ILE A 83 -20.72 -8.04 -14.72
C ILE A 83 -21.28 -6.97 -13.78
N LYS A 84 -20.71 -5.77 -13.77
CA LYS A 84 -21.21 -4.66 -12.94
C LYS A 84 -22.62 -4.24 -13.28
N GLU A 85 -22.99 -4.24 -14.58
CA GLU A 85 -24.33 -3.90 -15.06
C GLU A 85 -25.33 -5.08 -14.94
N ASN A 86 -24.90 -6.24 -14.44
CA ASN A 86 -25.70 -7.48 -14.33
C ASN A 86 -26.31 -7.96 -15.68
N LYS A 87 -25.53 -7.79 -16.79
CA LYS A 87 -25.95 -8.19 -18.13
C LYS A 87 -25.49 -9.58 -18.47
N SER A 88 -26.15 -10.61 -17.89
CA SER A 88 -25.79 -12.04 -17.98
C SER A 88 -25.55 -12.54 -19.40
N ASP A 89 -26.42 -12.20 -20.35
CA ASP A 89 -26.40 -12.72 -21.71
C ASP A 89 -25.19 -12.28 -22.54
N SER A 90 -24.55 -11.15 -22.12
CA SER A 90 -23.40 -10.58 -22.84
C SER A 90 -22.05 -11.07 -22.34
N ILE A 91 -22.00 -11.69 -21.14
CA ILE A 91 -20.73 -12.02 -20.47
C ILE A 91 -20.03 -13.21 -21.12
N PHE A 92 -20.69 -14.37 -21.20
CA PHE A 92 -20.10 -15.57 -21.75
C PHE A 92 -19.66 -15.50 -23.21
N PRO A 93 -20.41 -14.84 -24.12
CA PRO A 93 -19.95 -14.67 -25.51
C PRO A 93 -18.60 -13.97 -25.59
N TYR A 94 -18.38 -12.93 -24.79
CA TYR A 94 -17.08 -12.24 -24.76
C TYR A 94 -15.97 -13.10 -24.17
N ILE A 95 -16.22 -13.73 -23.02
CA ILE A 95 -15.25 -14.61 -22.35
C ILE A 95 -14.83 -15.75 -23.28
N ASN A 96 -15.80 -16.43 -23.91
CA ASN A 96 -15.52 -17.56 -24.79
C ASN A 96 -14.70 -17.13 -26.02
N LYS A 97 -15.02 -16.00 -26.61
CA LYS A 97 -14.25 -15.45 -27.75
C LYS A 97 -12.83 -15.09 -27.35
N ILE A 98 -12.63 -14.43 -26.22
CA ILE A 98 -11.30 -14.07 -25.69
C ILE A 98 -10.48 -15.34 -25.42
N LYS A 99 -11.07 -16.31 -24.68
CA LYS A 99 -10.38 -17.56 -24.33
C LYS A 99 -10.01 -18.38 -25.56
N ALA A 100 -10.92 -18.52 -26.53
CA ALA A 100 -10.66 -19.25 -27.76
C ALA A 100 -9.49 -18.67 -28.57
N TYR A 101 -9.41 -17.33 -28.63
CA TYR A 101 -8.32 -16.68 -29.34
C TYR A 101 -6.99 -16.71 -28.57
N ILE A 102 -7.01 -16.29 -27.29
CA ILE A 102 -5.77 -16.16 -26.49
C ILE A 102 -5.15 -17.52 -26.18
N SER A 103 -5.94 -18.60 -26.04
CA SER A 103 -5.40 -19.94 -25.80
C SER A 103 -4.53 -20.48 -26.96
N GLN A 104 -4.69 -19.94 -28.16
CA GLN A 104 -3.90 -20.30 -29.35
C GLN A 104 -2.65 -19.42 -29.53
N GLN A 105 -2.51 -18.37 -28.71
CA GLN A 105 -1.39 -17.45 -28.79
C GLN A 105 -0.23 -17.88 -27.86
N PRO A 106 1.01 -17.46 -28.14
CA PRO A 106 2.14 -17.70 -27.25
C PRO A 106 1.86 -17.18 -25.83
N ALA A 107 2.37 -17.88 -24.81
CA ALA A 107 2.20 -17.52 -23.40
C ALA A 107 3.11 -16.32 -23.00
N THR A 108 2.88 -15.17 -23.60
CA THR A 108 3.56 -13.92 -23.22
C THR A 108 2.96 -13.34 -21.93
N PRO A 109 3.69 -12.50 -21.18
CA PRO A 109 3.15 -11.82 -19.99
C PRO A 109 1.85 -11.06 -20.27
N ARG A 110 1.74 -10.39 -21.42
CA ARG A 110 0.55 -9.69 -21.89
C ARG A 110 -0.64 -10.64 -22.10
N ASN A 111 -0.44 -11.75 -22.81
CA ASN A 111 -1.47 -12.74 -23.09
C ASN A 111 -1.92 -13.47 -21.81
N ASN A 112 -0.98 -13.75 -20.90
CA ASN A 112 -1.29 -14.31 -19.59
C ASN A 112 -2.17 -13.37 -18.77
N ASN A 113 -1.98 -12.05 -18.85
CA ASN A 113 -2.86 -11.07 -18.20
C ASN A 113 -4.30 -11.17 -18.72
N ILE A 114 -4.47 -11.11 -20.04
CA ILE A 114 -5.80 -11.18 -20.68
C ILE A 114 -6.52 -12.49 -20.34
N TYR A 115 -5.79 -13.60 -20.44
CA TYR A 115 -6.36 -14.93 -20.18
C TYR A 115 -6.71 -15.11 -18.71
N GLY A 116 -5.84 -14.65 -17.80
CA GLY A 116 -6.08 -14.67 -16.36
C GLY A 116 -7.31 -13.86 -15.95
N LEU A 117 -7.47 -12.65 -16.50
CA LEU A 117 -8.66 -11.83 -16.29
C LEU A 117 -9.95 -12.49 -16.81
N ALA A 118 -9.89 -13.11 -18.00
CA ALA A 118 -11.05 -13.80 -18.56
C ALA A 118 -11.48 -15.00 -17.70
N LEU A 119 -10.51 -15.77 -17.18
CA LEU A 119 -10.78 -16.87 -16.24
C LEU A 119 -11.36 -16.37 -14.92
N GLU A 120 -10.85 -15.29 -14.39
CA GLU A 120 -11.31 -14.66 -13.15
C GLU A 120 -12.77 -14.20 -13.26
N TYR A 121 -13.10 -13.52 -14.34
CA TYR A 121 -14.48 -13.05 -14.56
C TYR A 121 -15.46 -14.20 -14.85
N GLU A 122 -15.01 -15.25 -15.54
CA GLU A 122 -15.81 -16.48 -15.68
C GLU A 122 -16.07 -17.12 -14.32
N ALA A 123 -15.03 -17.25 -13.50
CA ALA A 123 -15.14 -17.86 -12.18
C ALA A 123 -16.13 -17.11 -11.29
N GLY A 124 -15.97 -15.78 -11.17
CA GLY A 124 -16.87 -14.95 -10.37
C GLY A 124 -18.31 -15.01 -10.86
N TRP A 125 -18.53 -15.01 -12.17
CA TRP A 125 -19.87 -15.06 -12.73
C TRP A 125 -20.53 -16.44 -12.56
N ARG A 126 -19.77 -17.55 -12.69
CA ARG A 126 -20.27 -18.90 -12.40
C ARG A 126 -20.64 -19.08 -10.94
N GLN A 127 -19.85 -18.54 -10.04
CA GLN A 127 -20.16 -18.54 -8.61
C GLN A 127 -21.45 -17.78 -8.33
N LEU A 128 -21.63 -16.62 -8.95
CA LEU A 128 -22.74 -15.73 -8.68
C LEU A 128 -24.08 -16.25 -9.20
N LEU A 129 -24.14 -16.65 -10.49
CA LEU A 129 -25.40 -17.02 -11.15
C LEU A 129 -25.75 -18.49 -11.00
N TYR A 130 -24.76 -19.35 -11.11
CA TYR A 130 -25.00 -20.78 -11.19
C TYR A 130 -24.70 -21.50 -9.86
N ASN A 131 -24.19 -20.78 -8.86
CA ASN A 131 -23.72 -21.35 -7.59
C ASN A 131 -22.75 -22.52 -7.80
N ASP A 132 -21.97 -22.46 -8.90
CA ASP A 132 -21.05 -23.52 -9.28
C ASP A 132 -19.67 -23.29 -8.65
N ILE A 133 -19.65 -23.40 -7.31
CA ILE A 133 -18.47 -23.09 -6.49
C ILE A 133 -17.27 -23.97 -6.83
N LYS A 134 -17.53 -25.25 -7.22
CA LYS A 134 -16.44 -26.18 -7.55
C LYS A 134 -15.69 -25.76 -8.80
N ILE A 135 -16.42 -25.37 -9.85
CA ILE A 135 -15.80 -24.88 -11.10
C ILE A 135 -15.17 -23.51 -10.88
N ALA A 136 -15.85 -22.61 -10.19
CA ALA A 136 -15.30 -21.29 -9.85
C ALA A 136 -13.95 -21.41 -9.14
N ARG A 137 -13.82 -22.30 -8.15
CA ARG A 137 -12.56 -22.56 -7.44
C ARG A 137 -11.41 -22.99 -8.36
N ILE A 138 -11.70 -23.87 -9.33
CA ILE A 138 -10.69 -24.30 -10.31
C ILE A 138 -10.27 -23.15 -11.21
N LEU A 139 -11.23 -22.35 -11.66
CA LEU A 139 -10.99 -21.23 -12.55
C LEU A 139 -10.20 -20.12 -11.85
N HIS A 140 -10.55 -19.74 -10.61
CA HIS A 140 -9.79 -18.78 -9.82
C HIS A 140 -8.34 -19.23 -9.63
N LYS A 141 -8.10 -20.51 -9.35
CA LYS A 141 -6.73 -21.03 -9.24
C LYS A 141 -5.96 -20.87 -10.56
N LYS A 142 -6.57 -21.27 -11.68
CA LYS A 142 -5.94 -21.09 -13.02
C LYS A 142 -5.72 -19.61 -13.35
N ALA A 143 -6.67 -18.74 -12.97
CA ALA A 143 -6.53 -17.29 -13.14
C ALA A 143 -5.32 -16.77 -12.37
N TYR A 144 -5.17 -17.16 -11.10
CA TYR A 144 -4.02 -16.79 -10.28
C TYR A 144 -2.69 -17.19 -10.92
N ASP A 145 -2.56 -18.45 -11.38
CA ASP A 145 -1.34 -18.96 -12.00
C ASP A 145 -0.96 -18.16 -13.26
N LYS A 146 -1.97 -17.72 -14.04
CA LYS A 146 -1.77 -16.87 -15.22
C LYS A 146 -1.40 -15.43 -14.85
N ILE A 147 -2.06 -14.85 -13.88
CA ILE A 147 -1.78 -13.48 -13.40
C ILE A 147 -0.38 -13.38 -12.77
N MET A 148 0.07 -14.40 -12.05
CA MET A 148 1.43 -14.39 -11.50
C MET A 148 2.54 -14.44 -12.57
N GLN A 149 2.24 -14.93 -13.77
CA GLN A 149 3.11 -14.94 -14.94
C GLN A 149 2.90 -13.75 -15.88
N SER A 150 2.06 -12.79 -15.49
CA SER A 150 1.68 -11.66 -16.33
C SER A 150 2.50 -10.39 -16.03
N ASP A 151 2.33 -9.41 -16.91
CA ASP A 151 2.88 -8.06 -16.78
C ASP A 151 2.15 -7.19 -15.76
N ASN A 152 0.95 -7.58 -15.30
CA ASN A 152 0.17 -6.87 -14.30
C ASN A 152 -0.38 -7.82 -13.23
N LYS A 153 0.19 -7.76 -12.05
CA LYS A 153 -0.18 -8.60 -10.88
C LYS A 153 -1.11 -7.89 -9.89
N SER A 154 -1.64 -6.73 -10.23
CA SER A 154 -2.42 -5.87 -9.31
C SER A 154 -3.67 -6.54 -8.73
N ILE A 155 -4.24 -7.56 -9.42
CA ILE A 155 -5.43 -8.30 -8.96
C ILE A 155 -5.10 -9.64 -8.30
N ALA A 156 -3.82 -9.98 -8.12
CA ALA A 156 -3.43 -11.30 -7.59
C ALA A 156 -3.99 -11.55 -6.17
N SER A 157 -3.99 -10.51 -5.31
CA SER A 157 -4.58 -10.60 -3.97
C SER A 157 -6.11 -10.80 -4.01
N ASP A 158 -6.78 -10.17 -4.96
CA ASP A 158 -8.24 -10.27 -5.12
C ASP A 158 -8.65 -11.69 -5.56
N ILE A 159 -7.90 -12.27 -6.51
CA ILE A 159 -8.12 -13.65 -6.94
C ILE A 159 -7.92 -14.64 -5.78
N MET A 160 -6.89 -14.40 -4.95
CA MET A 160 -6.68 -15.22 -3.75
C MET A 160 -7.81 -15.07 -2.74
N ALA A 161 -8.37 -13.87 -2.56
CA ALA A 161 -9.54 -13.65 -1.72
C ALA A 161 -10.78 -14.39 -2.26
N ASN A 162 -11.04 -14.31 -3.57
CA ASN A 162 -12.15 -15.03 -4.21
C ASN A 162 -11.98 -16.56 -4.10
N LEU A 163 -10.74 -17.05 -4.21
CA LEU A 163 -10.44 -18.47 -3.97
C LEU A 163 -10.66 -18.86 -2.51
N ALA A 164 -10.36 -17.97 -1.56
CA ALA A 164 -10.68 -18.17 -0.15
C ALA A 164 -12.20 -18.24 0.08
N ASP A 165 -12.97 -17.34 -0.52
CA ASP A 165 -14.44 -17.37 -0.46
C ASP A 165 -15.02 -18.66 -1.02
N CYS A 166 -14.52 -19.15 -2.15
CA CYS A 166 -14.93 -20.46 -2.69
C CYS A 166 -14.67 -21.60 -1.71
N ASN A 167 -13.52 -21.59 -1.01
CA ASN A 167 -13.21 -22.62 -0.01
C ASN A 167 -14.09 -22.47 1.25
N TYR A 168 -14.38 -21.25 1.68
CA TYR A 168 -15.33 -20.99 2.76
C TYR A 168 -16.72 -21.55 2.43
N LEU A 169 -17.24 -21.29 1.22
CA LEU A 169 -18.53 -21.80 0.77
C LEU A 169 -18.56 -23.34 0.63
N CYS A 170 -17.40 -23.97 0.42
CA CYS A 170 -17.22 -25.42 0.45
C CYS A 170 -17.00 -25.98 1.87
N ASN A 171 -17.07 -25.14 2.90
CA ASN A 171 -16.76 -25.47 4.29
C ASN A 171 -15.32 -25.95 4.53
N ASP A 172 -14.37 -25.60 3.66
CA ASP A 172 -12.93 -25.85 3.85
C ASP A 172 -12.29 -24.63 4.51
N LEU A 173 -12.62 -24.40 5.77
CA LEU A 173 -12.23 -23.21 6.52
C LEU A 173 -10.70 -23.04 6.66
N PRO A 174 -9.90 -24.13 6.89
CA PRO A 174 -8.44 -24.03 6.98
C PRO A 174 -7.83 -23.50 5.70
N LYS A 175 -8.25 -24.03 4.52
CA LYS A 175 -7.76 -23.52 3.23
C LYS A 175 -8.23 -22.09 2.94
N ALA A 176 -9.45 -21.77 3.32
CA ALA A 176 -9.97 -20.41 3.18
C ALA A 176 -9.09 -19.41 3.98
N ALA A 177 -8.76 -19.72 5.25
CA ALA A 177 -7.86 -18.91 6.06
C ALA A 177 -6.48 -18.75 5.41
N SER A 178 -5.90 -19.84 4.91
CA SER A 178 -4.62 -19.83 4.22
C SER A 178 -4.61 -18.92 2.99
N TYR A 179 -5.62 -19.03 2.12
CA TYR A 179 -5.72 -18.20 0.93
C TYR A 179 -5.88 -16.71 1.28
N TYR A 180 -6.64 -16.35 2.31
CA TYR A 180 -6.73 -14.97 2.77
C TYR A 180 -5.40 -14.45 3.34
N ARG A 181 -4.64 -15.26 4.10
CA ARG A 181 -3.30 -14.89 4.57
C ARG A 181 -2.33 -14.68 3.40
N ARG A 182 -2.38 -15.57 2.38
CA ARG A 182 -1.59 -15.38 1.16
C ARG A 182 -1.99 -14.12 0.41
N ALA A 183 -3.28 -13.77 0.38
CA ALA A 183 -3.74 -12.51 -0.20
C ALA A 183 -3.17 -11.29 0.53
N LEU A 184 -3.13 -11.30 1.88
CA LEU A 184 -2.48 -10.27 2.69
C LEU A 184 -0.98 -10.16 2.37
N PHE A 185 -0.28 -11.29 2.31
CA PHE A 185 1.13 -11.33 1.91
C PHE A 185 1.35 -10.72 0.52
N LEU A 186 0.46 -10.99 -0.44
CA LEU A 186 0.54 -10.41 -1.78
C LEU A 186 0.33 -8.89 -1.79
N VAL A 187 -0.53 -8.36 -0.91
CA VAL A 187 -0.69 -6.90 -0.76
C VAL A 187 0.61 -6.26 -0.34
N ASP A 188 1.34 -6.87 0.60
CA ASP A 188 2.61 -6.34 1.08
C ASP A 188 3.75 -6.56 0.08
N SER A 189 3.91 -7.77 -0.43
CA SER A 189 5.03 -8.15 -1.32
C SER A 189 4.95 -7.49 -2.70
N LEU A 190 3.75 -7.25 -3.22
CA LEU A 190 3.53 -6.53 -4.48
C LEU A 190 3.27 -5.03 -4.26
N GLN A 191 3.41 -4.53 -3.04
CA GLN A 191 3.17 -3.14 -2.65
C GLN A 191 1.82 -2.59 -3.15
N LEU A 192 0.78 -3.43 -3.06
CA LEU A 192 -0.56 -3.04 -3.46
C LEU A 192 -1.18 -2.04 -2.46
N PRO A 193 -2.23 -1.32 -2.86
CA PRO A 193 -2.90 -0.39 -1.96
C PRO A 193 -3.39 -1.06 -0.67
N LYS A 194 -3.06 -0.48 0.49
CA LYS A 194 -3.38 -1.03 1.81
C LYS A 194 -4.89 -1.15 2.11
N ASN A 195 -5.72 -0.39 1.39
CA ASN A 195 -7.17 -0.52 1.49
C ASN A 195 -7.69 -1.90 1.04
N LYS A 196 -6.92 -2.67 0.25
CA LYS A 196 -7.23 -4.07 -0.07
C LYS A 196 -7.26 -4.97 1.17
N ASN A 197 -6.48 -4.64 2.22
CA ASN A 197 -6.46 -5.42 3.46
C ASN A 197 -7.82 -5.47 4.15
N LEU A 198 -8.67 -4.50 3.90
CA LEU A 198 -10.00 -4.39 4.50
C LEU A 198 -10.86 -5.63 4.26
N THR A 199 -11.04 -6.00 3.00
CA THR A 199 -11.83 -7.20 2.61
C THR A 199 -11.19 -8.49 3.13
N LEU A 200 -9.86 -8.52 3.19
CA LEU A 200 -9.10 -9.67 3.66
C LEU A 200 -9.28 -9.87 5.17
N TYR A 201 -9.24 -8.79 5.96
CA TYR A 201 -9.51 -8.86 7.40
C TYR A 201 -10.97 -9.26 7.69
N MET A 202 -11.94 -8.75 6.91
CA MET A 202 -13.34 -9.16 7.02
C MET A 202 -13.51 -10.66 6.71
N GLY A 203 -12.85 -11.17 5.67
CA GLY A 203 -12.85 -12.58 5.34
C GLY A 203 -12.29 -13.44 6.46
N LEU A 204 -11.12 -13.06 7.01
CA LEU A 204 -10.48 -13.76 8.12
C LEU A 204 -11.31 -13.72 9.40
N SER A 205 -11.91 -12.57 9.75
CA SER A 205 -12.78 -12.48 10.95
C SER A 205 -13.93 -13.49 10.86
N ARG A 206 -14.58 -13.59 9.71
CA ARG A 206 -15.69 -14.53 9.45
C ARG A 206 -15.24 -15.99 9.51
N ILE A 207 -14.07 -16.32 8.97
CA ILE A 207 -13.53 -17.68 9.01
C ILE A 207 -13.19 -18.09 10.43
N TYR A 208 -12.47 -17.25 11.19
CA TYR A 208 -12.11 -17.57 12.57
C TYR A 208 -13.33 -17.62 13.48
N GLU A 209 -14.35 -16.81 13.22
CA GLU A 209 -15.63 -16.92 13.90
C GLU A 209 -16.32 -18.26 13.63
N SER A 210 -16.31 -18.73 12.37
CA SER A 210 -16.86 -20.04 11.96
C SER A 210 -16.07 -21.20 12.55
N LEU A 211 -14.74 -21.09 12.65
CA LEU A 211 -13.87 -22.04 13.35
C LEU A 211 -14.11 -22.03 14.87
N GLY A 212 -14.80 -21.02 15.42
CA GLY A 212 -14.98 -20.82 16.85
C GLY A 212 -13.75 -20.24 17.56
N ASP A 213 -12.75 -19.76 16.83
CA ASP A 213 -11.63 -18.98 17.38
C ASP A 213 -12.04 -17.52 17.51
N LEU A 214 -12.80 -17.26 18.58
CA LEU A 214 -13.38 -15.94 18.80
C LEU A 214 -12.33 -14.85 19.10
N ASN A 215 -11.15 -15.22 19.61
CA ASN A 215 -10.07 -14.27 19.88
C ASN A 215 -9.43 -13.77 18.57
N GLU A 216 -9.09 -14.69 17.66
CA GLU A 216 -8.58 -14.30 16.35
C GLU A 216 -9.64 -13.56 15.53
N ALA A 217 -10.91 -14.00 15.57
CA ALA A 217 -12.00 -13.28 14.93
C ALA A 217 -12.07 -11.82 15.42
N LEU A 218 -12.03 -11.60 16.75
CA LEU A 218 -12.05 -10.27 17.34
C LEU A 218 -10.84 -9.42 16.88
N ARG A 219 -9.66 -10.02 16.82
CA ARG A 219 -8.46 -9.33 16.36
C ARG A 219 -8.65 -8.77 14.94
N PHE A 220 -9.18 -9.58 14.04
CA PHE A 220 -9.43 -9.15 12.66
C PHE A 220 -10.61 -8.17 12.54
N TYR A 221 -11.70 -8.35 13.32
CA TYR A 221 -12.76 -7.35 13.39
C TYR A 221 -12.25 -5.98 13.82
N LYS A 222 -11.39 -5.92 14.85
CA LYS A 222 -10.79 -4.65 15.30
C LYS A 222 -9.82 -4.04 14.27
N GLN A 223 -9.12 -4.87 13.50
CA GLN A 223 -8.30 -4.36 12.40
C GLN A 223 -9.17 -3.73 11.30
N THR A 224 -10.28 -4.38 10.98
CA THR A 224 -11.26 -3.89 10.01
C THR A 224 -11.93 -2.59 10.47
N GLU A 225 -12.29 -2.49 11.74
CA GLU A 225 -12.99 -1.33 12.33
C GLU A 225 -12.21 -0.02 12.15
N LYS A 226 -10.86 -0.08 12.14
CA LYS A 226 -10.00 1.11 11.92
C LYS A 226 -10.24 1.80 10.57
N TYR A 227 -10.83 1.09 9.61
CA TYR A 227 -11.08 1.58 8.26
C TYR A 227 -12.57 1.79 7.97
N LEU A 228 -13.43 1.73 8.99
CA LEU A 228 -14.89 1.76 8.82
C LEU A 228 -15.36 2.96 7.97
N ASP A 229 -14.87 4.16 8.30
CA ASP A 229 -15.27 5.39 7.60
C ASP A 229 -14.76 5.48 6.14
N GLN A 230 -13.82 4.62 5.76
CA GLN A 230 -13.25 4.55 4.42
C GLN A 230 -13.91 3.47 3.55
N MET A 231 -14.82 2.68 4.14
CA MET A 231 -15.49 1.58 3.45
C MET A 231 -16.59 2.09 2.52
N PRO A 232 -16.81 1.39 1.38
CA PRO A 232 -18.05 1.52 0.63
C PRO A 232 -19.27 1.21 1.51
N GLN A 233 -20.40 1.85 1.21
CA GLN A 233 -21.63 1.77 2.00
C GLN A 233 -22.05 0.32 2.34
N ASN A 234 -22.15 -0.52 1.34
CA ASN A 234 -22.53 -1.93 1.50
C ASN A 234 -21.57 -2.73 2.39
N MET A 235 -20.28 -2.39 2.37
CA MET A 235 -19.27 -3.01 3.25
C MET A 235 -19.40 -2.52 4.69
N GLN A 236 -19.74 -1.24 4.91
CA GLN A 236 -20.00 -0.73 6.25
C GLN A 236 -21.20 -1.44 6.89
N VAL A 237 -22.31 -1.57 6.15
CA VAL A 237 -23.51 -2.29 6.60
C VAL A 237 -23.16 -3.73 6.95
N PHE A 238 -22.48 -4.43 6.06
CA PHE A 238 -22.05 -5.81 6.29
C PHE A 238 -21.12 -5.96 7.49
N PHE A 239 -20.15 -5.04 7.65
CA PHE A 239 -19.24 -5.04 8.80
C PHE A 239 -20.00 -4.84 10.11
N LEU A 240 -20.85 -3.81 10.18
CA LEU A 240 -21.62 -3.50 11.39
C LEU A 240 -22.54 -4.64 11.79
N SER A 241 -23.21 -5.26 10.80
CA SER A 241 -24.03 -6.45 11.01
C SER A 241 -23.23 -7.63 11.54
N SER A 242 -22.10 -7.95 10.90
CA SER A 242 -21.25 -9.08 11.28
C SER A 242 -20.63 -8.89 12.67
N PHE A 243 -20.14 -7.69 12.97
CA PHE A 243 -19.52 -7.41 14.26
C PHE A 243 -20.55 -7.30 15.39
N GLY A 244 -21.77 -6.82 15.10
CA GLY A 244 -22.91 -6.89 16.01
C GLY A 244 -23.29 -8.34 16.34
N SER A 245 -23.35 -9.22 15.32
CA SER A 245 -23.61 -10.65 15.47
C SER A 245 -22.51 -11.39 16.23
N TYR A 246 -21.24 -11.01 16.04
CA TYR A 246 -20.13 -11.53 16.84
C TYR A 246 -20.34 -11.25 18.33
N TYR A 247 -20.69 -9.99 18.71
CA TYR A 247 -20.95 -9.65 20.10
C TYR A 247 -22.20 -10.36 20.65
N TYR A 248 -23.22 -10.56 19.83
CA TYR A 248 -24.37 -11.40 20.19
C TYR A 248 -23.93 -12.85 20.54
N LYS A 249 -23.09 -13.44 19.71
CA LYS A 249 -22.60 -14.81 19.90
C LYS A 249 -21.80 -15.00 21.19
N ILE A 250 -21.01 -14.00 21.60
CA ILE A 250 -20.29 -14.02 22.87
C ILE A 250 -21.12 -13.50 24.05
N ARG A 251 -22.43 -13.26 23.83
CA ARG A 251 -23.41 -12.77 24.83
C ARG A 251 -23.11 -11.37 25.38
N ASP A 252 -22.27 -10.56 24.72
CA ASP A 252 -22.10 -9.14 25.03
C ASP A 252 -23.21 -8.33 24.33
N TYR A 253 -24.44 -8.51 24.79
CA TYR A 253 -25.64 -7.91 24.20
C TYR A 253 -25.60 -6.39 24.20
N LYS A 254 -24.89 -5.77 25.18
CA LYS A 254 -24.72 -4.32 25.23
C LYS A 254 -23.90 -3.80 24.06
N LYS A 255 -22.81 -4.45 23.73
CA LYS A 255 -22.02 -4.08 22.55
C LYS A 255 -22.73 -4.46 21.25
N SER A 256 -23.37 -5.63 21.22
CA SER A 256 -24.15 -6.05 20.05
C SER A 256 -25.15 -4.98 19.63
N ILE A 257 -25.98 -4.46 20.57
CA ILE A 257 -26.96 -3.42 20.26
C ILE A 257 -26.31 -2.09 19.87
N GLN A 258 -25.12 -1.76 20.39
CA GLN A 258 -24.37 -0.56 19.97
C GLN A 258 -24.02 -0.63 18.48
N TYR A 259 -23.56 -1.78 17.97
CA TYR A 259 -23.24 -1.97 16.56
C TYR A 259 -24.48 -1.97 15.68
N PHE A 260 -25.58 -2.62 16.11
CA PHE A 260 -26.84 -2.58 15.38
C PHE A 260 -27.45 -1.17 15.35
N ASN A 261 -27.35 -0.39 16.42
CA ASN A 261 -27.79 1.02 16.42
C ASN A 261 -26.96 1.86 15.45
N ARG A 262 -25.63 1.62 15.36
CA ARG A 262 -24.78 2.28 14.34
C ARG A 262 -25.19 1.86 12.93
N MET A 263 -25.49 0.57 12.71
CA MET A 263 -25.98 0.06 11.44
C MET A 263 -27.33 0.70 11.09
N GLU A 264 -28.30 0.74 12.01
CA GLU A 264 -29.61 1.33 11.80
C GLU A 264 -29.50 2.78 11.39
N LYS A 265 -28.71 3.58 12.13
CA LYS A 265 -28.46 4.99 11.78
C LYS A 265 -27.91 5.12 10.35
N TYR A 266 -26.88 4.34 10.03
CA TYR A 266 -26.20 4.41 8.75
C TYR A 266 -27.12 3.99 7.58
N VAL A 267 -27.87 2.90 7.73
CA VAL A 267 -28.83 2.43 6.70
C VAL A 267 -29.95 3.43 6.52
N ARG A 268 -30.47 4.04 7.61
CA ARG A 268 -31.51 5.07 7.54
C ARG A 268 -31.06 6.28 6.71
N GLU A 269 -29.82 6.73 6.91
CA GLU A 269 -29.27 7.87 6.18
C GLU A 269 -28.98 7.57 4.70
N THR A 270 -28.75 6.32 4.35
CA THR A 270 -28.28 5.93 3.00
C THR A 270 -29.32 5.24 2.13
N GLU A 271 -30.18 4.40 2.72
CA GLU A 271 -31.15 3.55 2.00
C GLU A 271 -32.59 3.77 2.45
N GLY A 272 -32.78 4.37 3.61
CA GLY A 272 -34.09 4.61 4.21
C GLY A 272 -34.60 3.43 5.05
N ASP A 273 -35.87 3.53 5.48
CA ASP A 273 -36.43 2.62 6.48
C ASP A 273 -37.03 1.32 5.90
N ASP A 274 -37.33 1.28 4.60
CA ASP A 274 -38.08 0.18 3.96
C ASP A 274 -37.19 -0.81 3.19
N CYS A 275 -35.88 -0.79 3.39
CA CYS A 275 -34.94 -1.68 2.75
C CYS A 275 -34.72 -2.98 3.53
N LEU A 276 -34.16 -3.99 2.86
CA LEU A 276 -33.86 -5.29 3.47
C LEU A 276 -32.80 -5.20 4.58
N ASP A 277 -31.78 -4.35 4.40
CA ASP A 277 -30.70 -4.19 5.39
C ASP A 277 -31.24 -3.56 6.68
N MET A 278 -32.20 -2.64 6.58
CA MET A 278 -32.91 -2.10 7.75
C MET A 278 -33.75 -3.18 8.46
N ALA A 279 -34.46 -4.00 7.69
CA ALA A 279 -35.27 -5.08 8.27
C ALA A 279 -34.37 -6.13 8.98
N LEU A 280 -33.24 -6.50 8.40
CA LEU A 280 -32.26 -7.38 9.02
C LEU A 280 -31.68 -6.77 10.30
N CYS A 281 -31.33 -5.49 10.29
CA CYS A 281 -30.83 -4.78 11.46
C CYS A 281 -31.85 -4.79 12.59
N ARG A 282 -33.11 -4.48 12.28
CA ARG A 282 -34.23 -4.46 13.24
C ARG A 282 -34.52 -5.86 13.79
N MET A 283 -34.49 -6.89 12.94
CA MET A 283 -34.67 -8.28 13.35
C MET A 283 -33.60 -8.72 14.36
N ASN A 284 -32.34 -8.45 14.06
CA ASN A 284 -31.23 -8.76 14.96
C ASN A 284 -31.33 -7.95 16.28
N SER A 285 -31.73 -6.69 16.18
CA SER A 285 -31.94 -5.82 17.37
C SER A 285 -33.08 -6.34 18.25
N ALA A 286 -34.17 -6.85 17.65
CA ALA A 286 -35.27 -7.46 18.38
C ALA A 286 -34.81 -8.65 19.21
N ASP A 287 -33.97 -9.53 18.64
CA ASP A 287 -33.42 -10.68 19.35
C ASP A 287 -32.46 -10.25 20.47
N VAL A 288 -31.62 -9.24 20.24
CA VAL A 288 -30.77 -8.68 21.31
C VAL A 288 -31.61 -8.11 22.44
N TYR A 289 -32.67 -7.34 22.16
CA TYR A 289 -33.55 -6.79 23.20
C TYR A 289 -34.31 -7.87 23.94
N LEU A 290 -34.74 -8.94 23.27
CA LEU A 290 -35.32 -10.11 23.90
C LEU A 290 -34.37 -10.75 24.93
N ASN A 291 -33.09 -10.90 24.56
CA ASN A 291 -32.04 -11.40 25.45
C ASN A 291 -31.67 -10.43 26.57
N LEU A 292 -31.83 -9.13 26.36
CA LEU A 292 -31.70 -8.10 27.40
C LEU A 292 -32.95 -7.99 28.30
N ASN A 293 -33.97 -8.84 28.05
CA ASN A 293 -35.27 -8.84 28.75
C ASN A 293 -36.07 -7.53 28.60
N ASN A 294 -35.84 -6.80 27.50
CA ASN A 294 -36.63 -5.61 27.13
C ASN A 294 -37.67 -5.99 26.08
N LEU A 295 -38.81 -6.55 26.56
CA LEU A 295 -39.83 -7.13 25.68
C LEU A 295 -40.52 -6.05 24.81
N ASP A 296 -40.70 -4.83 25.34
CA ASP A 296 -41.37 -3.75 24.59
C ASP A 296 -40.55 -3.37 23.36
N LYS A 297 -39.26 -3.15 23.51
CA LYS A 297 -38.37 -2.89 22.37
C LYS A 297 -38.23 -4.09 21.44
N ALA A 298 -38.17 -5.30 21.97
CA ALA A 298 -38.12 -6.50 21.14
C ALA A 298 -39.35 -6.60 20.22
N LYS A 299 -40.56 -6.31 20.73
CA LYS A 299 -41.80 -6.28 19.95
C LYS A 299 -41.79 -5.15 18.93
N GLU A 300 -41.42 -3.93 19.34
CA GLU A 300 -41.36 -2.77 18.46
C GLU A 300 -40.49 -3.06 17.23
N TYR A 301 -39.26 -3.50 17.47
CA TYR A 301 -38.30 -3.78 16.40
C TYR A 301 -38.74 -4.97 15.52
N LEU A 302 -39.35 -6.00 16.10
CA LEU A 302 -39.92 -7.11 15.35
C LEU A 302 -41.05 -6.70 14.45
N GLN A 303 -41.98 -5.87 14.96
CA GLN A 303 -43.12 -5.35 14.19
C GLN A 303 -42.66 -4.49 12.99
N LEU A 304 -41.58 -3.74 13.14
CA LEU A 304 -40.99 -2.94 12.06
C LEU A 304 -40.26 -3.80 11.02
N ALA A 305 -39.70 -4.96 11.41
CA ALA A 305 -38.93 -5.83 10.50
C ALA A 305 -39.81 -6.79 9.68
N GLU A 306 -40.82 -7.42 10.33
CA GLU A 306 -41.64 -8.50 9.71
C GLU A 306 -42.29 -8.16 8.36
N PRO A 307 -42.85 -6.97 8.14
CA PRO A 307 -43.55 -6.65 6.87
C PRO A 307 -42.64 -6.77 5.66
N VAL A 308 -41.37 -6.38 5.78
CA VAL A 308 -40.39 -6.43 4.68
C VAL A 308 -40.12 -7.89 4.27
N PHE A 309 -39.89 -8.78 5.26
CA PHE A 309 -39.65 -10.19 4.98
C PHE A 309 -40.86 -10.88 4.39
N LYS A 310 -42.07 -10.56 4.89
CA LYS A 310 -43.35 -11.11 4.36
C LYS A 310 -43.61 -10.64 2.93
N LYS A 311 -43.43 -9.33 2.65
CA LYS A 311 -43.62 -8.73 1.31
C LYS A 311 -42.68 -9.37 0.27
N GLN A 312 -41.44 -9.69 0.67
CA GLN A 312 -40.44 -10.25 -0.23
C GLN A 312 -40.43 -11.79 -0.19
N ALA A 313 -41.32 -12.43 0.58
CA ALA A 313 -41.42 -13.89 0.77
C ALA A 313 -40.08 -14.54 1.20
N ILE A 314 -39.30 -13.84 2.05
CA ILE A 314 -38.00 -14.34 2.53
C ILE A 314 -38.20 -15.32 3.67
N LYS A 315 -38.25 -16.61 3.34
CA LYS A 315 -38.57 -17.71 4.30
C LYS A 315 -37.70 -17.69 5.55
N ILE A 316 -36.38 -17.47 5.41
CA ILE A 316 -35.43 -17.41 6.55
C ILE A 316 -35.77 -16.29 7.49
N GLY A 317 -36.06 -15.08 6.96
CA GLY A 317 -36.44 -13.92 7.78
C GLY A 317 -37.76 -14.16 8.51
N ILE A 318 -38.75 -14.80 7.85
CA ILE A 318 -40.03 -15.15 8.45
C ILE A 318 -39.81 -16.17 9.59
N TYR A 319 -39.04 -17.22 9.34
CA TYR A 319 -38.70 -18.24 10.37
C TYR A 319 -38.01 -17.62 11.59
N TYR A 320 -37.04 -16.73 11.36
CA TYR A 320 -36.32 -16.08 12.46
C TYR A 320 -37.22 -15.09 13.22
N GLY A 321 -38.07 -14.34 12.53
CA GLY A 321 -39.08 -13.46 13.15
C GLY A 321 -40.04 -14.26 14.03
N ASN A 322 -40.56 -15.40 13.54
CA ASN A 322 -41.40 -16.31 14.34
C ASN A 322 -40.65 -16.88 15.56
N THR A 323 -39.34 -17.15 15.41
CA THR A 323 -38.49 -17.63 16.52
C THR A 323 -38.39 -16.56 17.63
N ILE A 324 -38.16 -15.31 17.27
CA ILE A 324 -38.12 -14.19 18.23
C ILE A 324 -39.49 -13.99 18.87
N LYS A 325 -40.57 -14.06 18.09
CA LYS A 325 -41.95 -13.96 18.58
C LYS A 325 -42.27 -15.05 19.58
N ILE A 326 -41.88 -16.31 19.31
CA ILE A 326 -42.00 -17.44 20.27
C ILE A 326 -41.26 -17.11 21.56
N GLY A 327 -40.01 -16.58 21.48
CA GLY A 327 -39.25 -16.18 22.67
C GLY A 327 -39.93 -15.08 23.49
N ILE A 328 -40.54 -14.09 22.84
CA ILE A 328 -41.32 -13.02 23.49
C ILE A 328 -42.57 -13.62 24.19
N LEU A 329 -43.35 -14.37 23.46
CA LEU A 329 -44.60 -15.01 23.96
C LEU A 329 -44.34 -15.97 25.12
N LEU A 330 -43.20 -16.66 25.07
CA LEU A 330 -42.76 -17.54 26.15
C LEU A 330 -42.54 -16.76 27.45
N LYS A 331 -41.86 -15.63 27.37
CA LYS A 331 -41.64 -14.74 28.54
C LYS A 331 -42.95 -14.10 29.04
N GLU A 332 -43.94 -13.93 28.16
CA GLU A 332 -45.27 -13.46 28.50
C GLU A 332 -46.21 -14.60 28.96
N LYS A 333 -45.75 -15.85 28.91
CA LYS A 333 -46.55 -17.04 29.26
C LYS A 333 -47.77 -17.24 28.37
N LYS A 334 -47.76 -16.77 27.13
CA LYS A 334 -48.83 -16.86 26.13
C LYS A 334 -48.71 -18.11 25.29
N TYR A 335 -48.83 -19.26 25.91
CA TYR A 335 -48.57 -20.58 25.29
C TYR A 335 -49.52 -20.95 24.13
N ALA A 336 -50.77 -20.47 24.16
CA ALA A 336 -51.73 -20.69 23.11
C ALA A 336 -51.30 -20.04 21.77
N GLU A 337 -50.78 -18.79 21.85
CA GLU A 337 -50.27 -18.07 20.68
C GLU A 337 -49.01 -18.72 20.11
N ILE A 338 -48.16 -19.33 20.97
CA ILE A 338 -46.98 -20.09 20.51
C ILE A 338 -47.47 -21.33 19.72
N LYS A 339 -48.46 -22.06 20.21
CA LYS A 339 -49.00 -23.19 19.52
C LYS A 339 -49.56 -22.83 18.14
N GLU A 340 -50.30 -21.72 18.04
CA GLU A 340 -50.83 -21.21 16.78
C GLU A 340 -49.72 -20.91 15.76
N ILE A 341 -48.60 -20.34 16.20
CA ILE A 341 -47.42 -20.09 15.32
C ILE A 341 -46.88 -21.43 14.80
N LEU A 342 -46.69 -22.40 15.68
CA LEU A 342 -46.13 -23.72 15.31
C LEU A 342 -47.05 -24.50 14.38
N ASP A 343 -48.36 -24.44 14.60
CA ASP A 343 -49.34 -25.15 13.77
C ASP A 343 -49.50 -24.56 12.37
N ASN A 344 -49.25 -23.23 12.22
CA ASN A 344 -49.36 -22.52 10.96
C ASN A 344 -48.03 -22.37 10.19
N GLU A 345 -46.91 -22.79 10.76
CA GLU A 345 -45.61 -22.66 10.12
C GLU A 345 -45.27 -23.92 9.32
N HIS A 346 -45.08 -23.74 8.01
CA HIS A 346 -44.67 -24.78 7.08
C HIS A 346 -43.20 -24.63 6.63
N ALA A 347 -42.33 -24.20 7.53
CA ALA A 347 -40.92 -24.05 7.21
C ALA A 347 -40.21 -25.42 7.26
N ASP A 348 -39.43 -25.72 6.23
CA ASP A 348 -38.50 -26.86 6.29
C ASP A 348 -37.32 -26.47 7.21
N GLU A 349 -37.39 -26.93 8.46
CA GLU A 349 -36.36 -26.66 9.46
C GLU A 349 -34.96 -27.14 9.04
N ASN A 350 -34.87 -28.23 8.28
CA ASN A 350 -33.58 -28.73 7.79
C ASN A 350 -32.91 -27.79 6.78
N SER A 351 -33.68 -26.89 6.17
CA SER A 351 -33.15 -25.85 5.28
C SER A 351 -32.65 -24.60 6.01
N MET A 352 -32.86 -24.48 7.31
CA MET A 352 -32.48 -23.33 8.12
C MET A 352 -31.07 -23.50 8.67
N GLU A 353 -30.41 -22.37 8.90
CA GLU A 353 -29.07 -22.35 9.50
C GLU A 353 -29.11 -22.93 10.93
N PHE A 354 -28.13 -23.77 11.27
CA PHE A 354 -28.08 -24.47 12.56
C PHE A 354 -28.14 -23.50 13.76
N MET A 355 -27.55 -22.30 13.68
CA MET A 355 -27.62 -21.34 14.78
C MET A 355 -29.05 -20.84 15.01
N MET A 356 -29.85 -20.63 13.95
CA MET A 356 -31.25 -20.24 14.07
C MET A 356 -32.10 -21.38 14.66
N GLN A 357 -31.84 -22.61 14.21
CA GLN A 357 -32.48 -23.79 14.80
C GLN A 357 -32.17 -23.90 16.30
N LYS A 358 -30.92 -23.66 16.71
CA LYS A 358 -30.48 -23.72 18.10
C LYS A 358 -31.18 -22.67 18.97
N ILE A 359 -31.29 -21.43 18.50
CA ILE A 359 -32.03 -20.38 19.21
C ILE A 359 -33.49 -20.80 19.40
N ARG A 360 -34.12 -21.24 18.32
CA ARG A 360 -35.52 -21.73 18.36
C ARG A 360 -35.70 -22.90 19.32
N ASN A 361 -34.84 -23.90 19.24
CA ASN A 361 -34.89 -25.09 20.09
C ASN A 361 -34.76 -24.75 21.58
N THR A 362 -34.02 -23.69 21.91
CA THR A 362 -33.96 -23.20 23.29
C THR A 362 -35.32 -22.73 23.76
N TYR A 363 -36.04 -21.94 22.96
CA TYR A 363 -37.39 -21.47 23.32
C TYR A 363 -38.42 -22.56 23.29
N LEU A 364 -38.37 -23.48 22.33
CA LEU A 364 -39.31 -24.62 22.25
C LEU A 364 -39.13 -25.56 23.41
N ARG A 365 -37.93 -25.78 23.90
CA ARG A 365 -37.67 -26.63 25.07
C ARG A 365 -38.34 -26.03 26.31
N ASP A 366 -38.19 -24.74 26.55
CA ASP A 366 -38.80 -24.06 27.67
C ASP A 366 -40.35 -24.05 27.54
N TYR A 367 -40.86 -23.90 26.31
CA TYR A 367 -42.30 -24.01 26.01
C TYR A 367 -42.83 -25.40 26.31
N TYR A 368 -42.18 -26.49 25.88
CA TYR A 368 -42.59 -27.86 26.14
C TYR A 368 -42.56 -28.19 27.63
N VAL A 369 -41.57 -27.70 28.37
CA VAL A 369 -41.54 -27.84 29.82
C VAL A 369 -42.72 -27.11 30.46
N ALA A 370 -42.98 -25.86 30.06
CA ALA A 370 -44.06 -25.04 30.61
C ALA A 370 -45.48 -25.60 30.28
N THR A 371 -45.64 -26.32 29.17
CA THR A 371 -46.90 -26.92 28.75
C THR A 371 -47.07 -28.37 29.15
N GLY A 372 -46.19 -28.92 30.01
CA GLY A 372 -46.28 -30.26 30.54
C GLY A 372 -45.91 -31.37 29.55
N ASN A 373 -45.10 -31.09 28.54
CA ASN A 373 -44.58 -32.07 27.58
C ASN A 373 -43.07 -32.30 27.70
N PRO A 374 -42.60 -32.91 28.80
CA PRO A 374 -41.17 -33.13 29.03
C PRO A 374 -40.54 -34.09 28.01
N ALA A 375 -41.32 -34.98 27.38
CA ALA A 375 -40.82 -35.89 26.36
C ALA A 375 -40.36 -35.11 25.11
N ALA A 376 -41.16 -34.16 24.65
CA ALA A 376 -40.79 -33.28 23.53
C ALA A 376 -39.59 -32.37 23.86
N ALA A 377 -39.51 -31.85 25.10
CA ALA A 377 -38.38 -31.08 25.56
C ALA A 377 -37.08 -31.88 25.57
N LEU A 378 -37.14 -33.15 26.02
CA LEU A 378 -36.01 -34.07 26.02
C LEU A 378 -35.56 -34.43 24.59
N ALA A 379 -36.51 -34.77 23.71
CA ALA A 379 -36.22 -35.10 22.31
C ALA A 379 -35.54 -33.93 21.60
N ASN A 380 -36.03 -32.70 21.82
CA ASN A 380 -35.44 -31.48 21.30
C ASN A 380 -33.99 -31.25 21.84
N LYS A 381 -33.77 -31.53 23.12
CA LYS A 381 -32.44 -31.42 23.75
C LYS A 381 -31.46 -32.47 23.17
N ILE A 382 -31.89 -33.72 23.03
CA ILE A 382 -31.06 -34.77 22.43
C ILE A 382 -30.65 -34.40 21.01
N TYR A 383 -31.59 -33.96 20.18
CA TYR A 383 -31.33 -33.53 18.83
C TYR A 383 -30.32 -32.36 18.78
N GLU A 384 -30.50 -31.37 19.66
CA GLU A 384 -29.57 -30.22 19.76
C GLU A 384 -28.16 -30.68 20.19
N ASP A 385 -28.06 -31.58 21.17
CA ASP A 385 -26.78 -32.06 21.69
C ASP A 385 -26.03 -32.87 20.63
N GLU A 386 -26.71 -33.82 19.93
CA GLU A 386 -26.12 -34.57 18.82
C GLU A 386 -25.58 -33.63 17.70
N LYS A 387 -26.35 -32.62 17.35
CA LYS A 387 -25.92 -31.63 16.35
C LYS A 387 -24.75 -30.76 16.85
N ASN A 388 -24.82 -30.29 18.11
CA ASN A 388 -23.74 -29.53 18.73
C ASN A 388 -22.43 -30.33 18.76
N ASP A 389 -22.50 -31.61 19.17
CA ASP A 389 -21.33 -32.49 19.24
C ASP A 389 -20.71 -32.73 17.85
N SER A 390 -21.55 -32.96 16.85
CA SER A 390 -21.12 -33.09 15.46
C SER A 390 -20.41 -31.83 14.97
N VAL A 391 -21.03 -30.66 15.19
CA VAL A 391 -20.46 -29.36 14.79
C VAL A 391 -19.19 -29.06 15.58
N ALA A 392 -19.18 -29.30 16.89
CA ALA A 392 -18.02 -29.06 17.76
C ALA A 392 -16.85 -29.97 17.36
N LYS A 393 -17.10 -31.26 17.07
CA LYS A 393 -16.06 -32.16 16.58
C LYS A 393 -15.51 -31.76 15.24
N SER A 394 -16.37 -31.37 14.28
CA SER A 394 -15.96 -30.85 12.98
C SER A 394 -15.14 -29.58 13.12
N ASN A 395 -15.60 -28.63 13.92
CA ASN A 395 -14.89 -27.38 14.14
C ASN A 395 -13.54 -27.59 14.85
N SER A 396 -13.46 -28.50 15.82
CA SER A 396 -12.21 -28.84 16.49
C SER A 396 -11.20 -29.44 15.52
N TYR A 397 -11.64 -30.33 14.64
CA TYR A 397 -10.79 -30.90 13.60
C TYR A 397 -10.30 -29.82 12.60
N MET A 398 -11.22 -28.97 12.12
CA MET A 398 -10.89 -27.89 11.21
C MET A 398 -9.96 -26.87 11.87
N ARG A 399 -10.17 -26.55 13.15
CA ARG A 399 -9.29 -25.66 13.92
C ARG A 399 -7.89 -26.24 14.07
N ALA A 400 -7.77 -27.52 14.42
CA ALA A 400 -6.49 -28.20 14.49
C ALA A 400 -5.78 -28.17 13.11
N SER A 401 -6.50 -28.47 12.04
CA SER A 401 -5.98 -28.39 10.66
C SER A 401 -5.52 -26.98 10.30
N GLU A 402 -6.28 -25.95 10.69
CA GLU A 402 -5.90 -24.54 10.47
C GLU A 402 -4.62 -24.18 11.21
N VAL A 403 -4.51 -24.56 12.48
CA VAL A 403 -3.31 -24.31 13.29
C VAL A 403 -2.07 -24.98 12.68
N ILE A 404 -2.20 -26.24 12.26
CA ILE A 404 -1.11 -26.97 11.59
C ILE A 404 -0.71 -26.27 10.30
N GLN A 405 -1.69 -25.86 9.49
CA GLN A 405 -1.43 -25.17 8.23
C GLN A 405 -0.80 -23.81 8.44
N ARG A 406 -1.28 -23.03 9.41
CA ARG A 406 -0.67 -21.73 9.80
C ARG A 406 0.76 -21.94 10.29
N PHE A 407 0.99 -22.90 11.17
CA PHE A 407 2.34 -23.22 11.65
C PHE A 407 3.28 -23.61 10.49
N SER A 408 2.80 -24.40 9.54
CA SER A 408 3.57 -24.76 8.34
C SER A 408 3.91 -23.53 7.49
N GLU A 409 2.94 -22.61 7.28
CA GLU A 409 3.14 -21.35 6.54
C GLU A 409 4.13 -20.44 7.25
N ASP A 410 3.97 -20.26 8.57
CA ASP A 410 4.85 -19.44 9.40
C ASP A 410 6.29 -20.03 9.43
N THR A 411 6.39 -21.36 9.49
CA THR A 411 7.69 -22.06 9.43
C THR A 411 8.37 -21.87 8.08
N LEU A 412 7.62 -21.94 6.98
CA LEU A 412 8.16 -21.68 5.65
C LEU A 412 8.56 -20.23 5.46
N ALA A 413 7.78 -19.28 5.99
CA ALA A 413 8.12 -17.85 5.99
C ALA A 413 9.40 -17.61 6.80
N LEU A 414 9.48 -18.16 8.03
CA LEU A 414 10.65 -18.05 8.88
C LEU A 414 11.88 -18.69 8.22
N HIS A 415 11.73 -19.85 7.60
CA HIS A 415 12.82 -20.49 6.86
C HIS A 415 13.29 -19.61 5.69
N HIS A 416 12.37 -19.02 4.96
CA HIS A 416 12.69 -18.05 3.90
C HIS A 416 13.46 -16.84 4.45
N ASP A 417 12.99 -16.25 5.56
CA ASP A 417 13.61 -15.11 6.21
C ASP A 417 15.02 -15.47 6.72
N ILE A 418 15.19 -16.66 7.28
CA ILE A 418 16.51 -17.18 7.70
C ILE A 418 17.44 -17.30 6.48
N VAL A 419 16.95 -17.89 5.38
CA VAL A 419 17.75 -18.03 4.15
C VAL A 419 18.10 -16.68 3.55
N MET A 420 17.18 -15.72 3.57
CA MET A 420 17.45 -14.36 3.09
C MET A 420 18.43 -13.63 4.00
N ALA A 421 18.24 -13.71 5.32
CA ALA A 421 19.19 -13.15 6.30
C ALA A 421 20.58 -13.76 6.16
N GLU A 422 20.68 -15.07 5.91
CA GLU A 422 21.97 -15.73 5.66
C GLU A 422 22.62 -15.27 4.35
N LYS A 423 21.83 -15.07 3.29
CA LYS A 423 22.33 -14.47 2.03
C LYS A 423 22.81 -13.03 2.23
N GLU A 424 22.04 -12.23 2.97
CA GLU A 424 22.42 -10.86 3.30
C GLU A 424 23.69 -10.82 4.16
N ARG A 425 23.79 -11.74 5.14
CA ARG A 425 25.00 -11.90 5.96
C ARG A 425 26.20 -12.26 5.11
N LYS A 426 26.09 -13.27 4.22
CA LYS A 426 27.17 -13.67 3.31
C LYS A 426 27.55 -12.53 2.35
N ALA A 427 26.57 -11.78 1.85
CA ALA A 427 26.82 -10.61 1.01
C ALA A 427 27.52 -9.48 1.80
N SER A 428 27.12 -9.28 3.06
CA SER A 428 27.77 -8.33 3.98
C SER A 428 29.20 -8.76 4.33
N GLU A 429 29.42 -10.04 4.64
CA GLU A 429 30.75 -10.61 4.88
C GLU A 429 31.65 -10.49 3.64
N ALA A 430 31.12 -10.77 2.45
CA ALA A 430 31.85 -10.55 1.19
C ALA A 430 32.20 -9.08 0.97
N LYS A 431 31.26 -8.16 1.23
CA LYS A 431 31.52 -6.71 1.18
C LYS A 431 32.61 -6.31 2.18
N THR A 432 32.53 -6.83 3.42
CA THR A 432 33.50 -6.57 4.47
C THR A 432 34.89 -7.09 4.08
N THR A 433 34.94 -8.31 3.53
CA THR A 433 36.20 -8.91 3.04
C THR A 433 36.80 -8.09 1.89
N ILE A 434 35.98 -7.66 0.92
CA ILE A 434 36.41 -6.79 -0.17
C ILE A 434 36.89 -5.45 0.39
N THR A 435 36.17 -4.89 1.38
CA THR A 435 36.55 -3.63 2.03
C THR A 435 37.89 -3.76 2.79
N ILE A 436 38.12 -4.90 3.49
CA ILE A 436 39.38 -5.18 4.18
C ILE A 436 40.50 -5.37 3.16
N LEU A 437 40.27 -6.10 2.07
CA LEU A 437 41.26 -6.29 1.01
C LEU A 437 41.61 -4.96 0.32
N THR A 438 40.59 -4.12 0.01
CA THR A 438 40.84 -2.79 -0.58
C THR A 438 41.51 -1.86 0.39
N ALA A 439 41.15 -1.90 1.68
CA ALA A 439 41.84 -1.14 2.73
C ALA A 439 43.31 -1.62 2.91
N SER A 440 43.57 -2.92 2.87
CA SER A 440 44.93 -3.50 2.93
C SER A 440 45.75 -3.07 1.72
N ILE A 441 45.21 -3.10 0.52
CA ILE A 441 45.88 -2.60 -0.70
C ILE A 441 46.14 -1.08 -0.59
N LEU A 442 45.17 -0.32 -0.03
CA LEU A 442 45.35 1.13 0.22
C LEU A 442 46.44 1.40 1.25
N ILE A 443 46.52 0.60 2.32
CA ILE A 443 47.59 0.70 3.33
C ILE A 443 48.94 0.33 2.72
N LEU A 444 49.03 -0.71 1.94
CA LEU A 444 50.26 -1.10 1.24
C LEU A 444 50.68 -0.05 0.20
N THR A 445 49.73 0.52 -0.54
CA THR A 445 50.01 1.63 -1.46
C THR A 445 50.40 2.90 -0.72
N LEU A 446 49.78 3.17 0.44
CA LEU A 446 50.18 4.30 1.31
C LEU A 446 51.59 4.14 1.87
N ILE A 447 51.94 2.92 2.37
CA ILE A 447 53.27 2.59 2.84
C ILE A 447 54.29 2.71 1.70
N PHE A 448 53.96 2.25 0.50
CA PHE A 448 54.79 2.41 -0.70
C PHE A 448 54.98 3.89 -1.10
N VAL A 449 53.87 4.67 -1.04
CA VAL A 449 53.93 6.11 -1.30
C VAL A 449 54.75 6.86 -0.24
N LEU A 450 54.58 6.52 1.04
CA LEU A 450 55.37 7.09 2.14
C LEU A 450 56.87 6.70 2.03
N TRP A 451 57.17 5.46 1.66
CA TRP A 451 58.52 5.03 1.35
C TRP A 451 59.12 5.74 0.12
N TRP A 452 58.35 5.88 -0.94
CA TRP A 452 58.73 6.64 -2.16
C TRP A 452 58.92 8.14 -1.86
N MET A 453 58.07 8.71 -1.00
CA MET A 453 58.21 10.09 -0.53
C MET A 453 59.43 10.33 0.36
N TYR A 454 59.72 9.37 1.25
CA TYR A 454 60.95 9.42 2.07
C TYR A 454 62.19 9.43 1.20
N THR A 455 62.16 8.73 0.09
CA THR A 455 63.25 8.67 -0.88
C THR A 455 63.31 9.89 -1.83
N ARG A 456 62.22 10.66 -1.95
CA ARG A 456 62.14 11.87 -2.79
C ARG A 456 61.75 13.12 -1.99
N LYS A 457 62.62 13.61 -1.14
CA LYS A 457 62.46 14.75 -0.19
C LYS A 457 62.07 16.13 -0.76
N LYS A 458 61.51 16.29 -1.96
CA LYS A 458 61.27 17.59 -2.62
C LYS A 458 59.84 17.94 -3.11
N GLN A 459 58.78 17.19 -2.70
CA GLN A 459 57.43 17.50 -3.29
C GLN A 459 56.29 17.50 -2.30
N VAL A 460 56.39 18.14 -1.14
CA VAL A 460 55.34 18.08 -0.08
C VAL A 460 54.15 19.03 -0.34
N SER A 461 54.28 20.11 -1.08
CA SER A 461 53.17 21.08 -1.21
C SER A 461 52.12 20.77 -2.30
N ALA A 462 52.45 19.91 -3.28
CA ALA A 462 51.49 19.60 -4.39
C ALA A 462 50.55 18.42 -4.10
N GLN A 463 50.66 17.80 -2.93
CA GLN A 463 50.00 16.54 -2.66
C GLN A 463 48.63 16.67 -1.95
N MET A 464 48.41 17.75 -1.20
CA MET A 464 47.12 18.00 -0.56
C MET A 464 46.03 18.29 -1.63
N GLU A 465 46.39 18.99 -2.67
CA GLU A 465 45.51 19.27 -3.81
C GLU A 465 45.16 17.98 -4.59
N ARG A 466 46.12 17.05 -4.75
CA ARG A 466 45.88 15.74 -5.40
C ARG A 466 45.12 14.76 -4.53
N PHE A 467 45.20 14.87 -3.19
CA PHE A 467 44.43 14.06 -2.25
C PHE A 467 42.93 14.45 -2.27
N ILE A 468 42.64 15.77 -2.32
CA ILE A 468 41.26 16.27 -2.44
C ILE A 468 40.65 15.85 -3.77
N LEU A 469 41.40 15.92 -4.88
CA LEU A 469 40.95 15.46 -6.19
C LEU A 469 40.73 13.95 -6.28
N ARG A 470 41.46 13.13 -5.46
CA ARG A 470 41.23 11.70 -5.37
C ARG A 470 40.03 11.35 -4.49
N LEU A 471 39.70 12.13 -3.46
CA LEU A 471 38.44 12.02 -2.73
C LEU A 471 37.24 12.32 -3.63
N GLU A 472 37.37 13.25 -4.58
CA GLU A 472 36.38 13.52 -5.60
C GLU A 472 36.17 12.32 -6.56
N ASN A 473 37.20 11.56 -6.87
CA ASN A 473 37.13 10.42 -7.81
C ASN A 473 36.77 9.08 -7.16
N THR A 474 36.83 8.97 -5.82
CA THR A 474 36.50 7.73 -5.09
C THR A 474 35.13 7.76 -4.43
N ARG A 475 34.25 8.60 -4.91
CA ARG A 475 32.87 8.86 -4.45
C ARG A 475 32.01 7.62 -4.20
N ASN A 476 32.41 6.45 -4.70
CA ASN A 476 31.62 5.22 -4.62
C ASN A 476 32.32 4.03 -3.92
N ARG A 477 33.48 4.17 -3.29
CA ARG A 477 34.25 3.00 -2.85
C ARG A 477 34.89 3.05 -1.46
N ILE A 478 34.77 4.12 -0.70
CA ILE A 478 35.32 4.16 0.67
C ILE A 478 34.16 4.25 1.66
N SER A 479 34.14 3.32 2.62
CA SER A 479 33.16 3.33 3.69
C SER A 479 33.25 4.64 4.49
N PRO A 480 32.18 5.42 4.61
CA PRO A 480 32.13 6.63 5.45
C PRO A 480 32.59 6.38 6.88
N HIS A 481 32.30 5.21 7.41
CA HIS A 481 32.65 4.80 8.78
C HIS A 481 34.16 4.72 9.01
N PHE A 482 34.95 4.34 8.00
CA PHE A 482 36.40 4.29 8.13
C PHE A 482 37.01 5.69 8.24
N ILE A 483 36.53 6.63 7.41
CA ILE A 483 37.00 8.03 7.46
C ILE A 483 36.69 8.65 8.83
N PHE A 484 35.50 8.38 9.38
CA PHE A 484 35.12 8.87 10.71
C PHE A 484 35.96 8.28 11.83
N ASN A 485 36.32 6.99 11.78
CA ASN A 485 37.15 6.39 12.80
C ASN A 485 38.57 6.97 12.81
N VAL A 486 39.14 7.24 11.63
CA VAL A 486 40.48 7.90 11.52
C VAL A 486 40.42 9.35 12.03
N LEU A 487 39.37 10.10 11.69
CA LEU A 487 39.19 11.48 12.15
C LEU A 487 38.93 11.52 13.66
N ASN A 488 38.08 10.67 14.21
CA ASN A 488 37.80 10.61 15.63
C ASN A 488 39.06 10.28 16.46
N ASN A 489 39.89 9.34 15.99
CA ASN A 489 41.16 9.04 16.65
C ASN A 489 42.11 10.25 16.64
N ARG A 490 42.15 11.04 15.57
CA ARG A 490 42.94 12.27 15.50
C ARG A 490 42.38 13.39 16.40
N ILE A 491 41.06 13.57 16.45
CA ILE A 491 40.37 14.51 17.33
C ILE A 491 40.68 14.26 18.80
N TYR A 492 40.87 13.00 19.19
CA TYR A 492 41.23 12.61 20.57
C TYR A 492 42.66 13.01 20.99
N THR A 493 43.56 13.10 20.03
CA THR A 493 45.01 13.38 20.27
C THR A 493 45.42 14.83 19.97
N ALA A 494 44.53 15.65 19.43
CA ALA A 494 44.79 17.01 18.98
C ALA A 494 44.64 18.06 20.10
N GLY A 495 45.41 19.15 20.05
CA GLY A 495 45.23 20.32 20.91
C GLY A 495 43.89 21.06 20.63
N GLN A 496 43.42 21.88 21.57
CA GLN A 496 42.03 22.42 21.55
C GLN A 496 41.69 23.14 20.21
N LYS A 497 42.56 23.95 19.66
CA LYS A 497 42.32 24.68 18.39
C LYS A 497 42.25 23.73 17.18
N GLU A 498 43.17 22.77 17.13
CA GLU A 498 43.21 21.72 16.09
C GLU A 498 42.05 20.76 16.19
N LYS A 499 41.51 20.54 17.39
CA LYS A 499 40.32 19.73 17.66
C LYS A 499 39.02 20.33 17.09
N ASP A 500 38.84 21.63 17.22
CA ASP A 500 37.67 22.34 16.68
C ASP A 500 37.70 22.34 15.15
N GLU A 501 38.87 22.53 14.52
CA GLU A 501 39.05 22.44 13.06
C GLU A 501 38.74 21.02 12.54
N LEU A 502 39.22 19.98 13.21
CA LEU A 502 38.99 18.58 12.85
C LEU A 502 37.53 18.17 13.07
N MET A 503 36.84 18.70 14.10
CA MET A 503 35.42 18.49 14.32
C MET A 503 34.56 19.08 13.22
N SER A 504 34.86 20.32 12.81
CA SER A 504 34.19 21.00 11.71
C SER A 504 34.39 20.25 10.39
N LEU A 505 35.59 19.71 10.15
CA LEU A 505 35.89 18.89 8.98
C LEU A 505 35.14 17.56 9.01
N ALA A 506 35.05 16.89 10.16
CA ALA A 506 34.30 15.65 10.33
C ALA A 506 32.79 15.84 10.06
N LYS A 507 32.23 16.95 10.55
CA LYS A 507 30.85 17.35 10.32
C LYS A 507 30.58 17.64 8.83
N LEU A 508 31.52 18.31 8.16
CA LEU A 508 31.45 18.60 6.74
C LEU A 508 31.46 17.30 5.90
N ILE A 509 32.37 16.37 6.20
CA ILE A 509 32.45 15.08 5.50
C ILE A 509 31.16 14.28 5.67
N ARG A 510 30.62 14.20 6.90
CA ARG A 510 29.35 13.51 7.16
C ARG A 510 28.22 14.09 6.30
N LYS A 511 28.05 15.41 6.35
CA LYS A 511 27.02 16.10 5.56
C LYS A 511 27.20 15.92 4.05
N SER A 512 28.44 15.95 3.55
CA SER A 512 28.74 15.69 2.13
C SER A 512 28.29 14.30 1.69
N LEU A 513 28.46 13.28 2.52
CA LEU A 513 28.06 11.92 2.23
C LEU A 513 26.55 11.72 2.26
N ASP A 514 25.88 12.40 3.19
CA ASP A 514 24.40 12.33 3.28
C ASP A 514 23.77 13.03 2.05
N ILE A 515 24.24 14.20 1.70
CA ILE A 515 23.76 14.98 0.53
C ILE A 515 24.04 14.27 -0.80
N SER A 516 25.15 13.51 -0.88
CA SER A 516 25.52 12.80 -2.12
C SER A 516 24.63 11.57 -2.44
N ARG A 517 23.80 11.12 -1.51
CA ARG A 517 22.89 9.98 -1.73
C ARG A 517 21.72 10.33 -2.63
N ASP A 518 21.23 11.57 -2.54
CA ASP A 518 20.08 12.02 -3.28
C ASP A 518 20.47 12.92 -4.44
N THR A 519 19.86 12.74 -5.59
CA THR A 519 20.08 13.58 -6.76
C THR A 519 19.52 14.98 -6.57
N PHE A 520 18.47 15.13 -5.76
CA PHE A 520 17.81 16.39 -5.42
C PHE A 520 17.60 16.46 -3.92
N ILE A 521 17.94 17.62 -3.36
CA ILE A 521 17.79 17.93 -1.93
C ILE A 521 17.07 19.26 -1.76
N THR A 522 16.67 19.58 -0.54
CA THR A 522 16.09 20.90 -0.26
C THR A 522 17.14 21.98 -0.31
N LEU A 523 16.74 23.19 -0.67
CA LEU A 523 17.60 24.36 -0.63
C LEU A 523 18.24 24.54 0.74
N ASN A 524 17.49 24.31 1.82
CA ASN A 524 17.98 24.41 3.18
C ASN A 524 19.13 23.44 3.46
N GLU A 525 19.01 22.18 3.04
CA GLU A 525 20.05 21.17 3.21
C GLU A 525 21.35 21.56 2.48
N GLU A 526 21.21 22.05 1.26
CA GLU A 526 22.36 22.50 0.46
C GLU A 526 23.03 23.74 1.09
N LEU A 527 22.25 24.73 1.51
CA LEU A 527 22.77 25.97 2.14
C LEU A 527 23.40 25.67 3.49
N ASP A 528 22.87 24.77 4.26
CA ASP A 528 23.47 24.33 5.50
C ASP A 528 24.81 23.62 5.29
N PHE A 529 24.92 22.89 4.20
CA PHE A 529 26.21 22.31 3.81
C PHE A 529 27.21 23.41 3.42
N VAL A 530 26.79 24.32 2.59
CA VAL A 530 27.66 25.43 2.12
C VAL A 530 28.12 26.29 3.29
N LYS A 531 27.28 26.58 4.28
CA LYS A 531 27.69 27.28 5.52
C LYS A 531 28.81 26.54 6.24
N ASN A 532 28.64 25.22 6.47
CA ASN A 532 29.69 24.42 7.12
C ASN A 532 30.96 24.34 6.27
N TYR A 533 30.85 24.29 4.95
CA TYR A 533 31.99 24.33 4.04
C TYR A 533 32.78 25.66 4.16
N ILE A 534 32.07 26.78 4.17
CA ILE A 534 32.69 28.12 4.32
C ILE A 534 33.31 28.27 5.71
N GLU A 535 32.68 27.74 6.77
CA GLU A 535 33.26 27.73 8.11
C GLU A 535 34.62 27.01 8.12
N VAL A 536 34.71 25.82 7.52
CA VAL A 536 36.00 25.12 7.40
C VAL A 536 37.01 25.90 6.55
N GLN A 537 36.57 26.53 5.46
CA GLN A 537 37.44 27.33 4.61
C GLN A 537 37.89 28.63 5.29
N SER A 538 37.12 29.20 6.21
CA SER A 538 37.47 30.40 6.95
C SER A 538 38.74 30.25 7.82
N TYR A 539 39.07 29.03 8.25
CA TYR A 539 40.32 28.74 8.95
C TYR A 539 41.58 28.88 8.05
N ILE A 540 41.36 28.79 6.73
CA ILE A 540 42.44 28.84 5.72
C ILE A 540 42.49 30.19 5.02
N LEU A 541 41.36 30.90 4.96
CA LEU A 541 41.20 32.17 4.31
C LEU A 541 41.70 33.33 5.19
N ARG A 542 41.93 34.53 4.58
CA ARG A 542 42.35 35.71 5.30
C ARG A 542 41.32 36.18 6.35
N PRO A 543 41.73 36.82 7.45
CA PRO A 543 40.80 37.29 8.50
C PRO A 543 39.74 38.29 8.05
N ASP A 544 39.90 38.90 6.86
CA ASP A 544 39.00 39.88 6.27
C ASP A 544 37.99 39.30 5.26
N PHE A 545 37.88 37.95 5.17
CA PHE A 545 36.89 37.27 4.32
C PHE A 545 35.48 37.55 4.82
N LYS A 546 34.63 38.07 3.94
CA LYS A 546 33.22 38.37 4.21
C LYS A 546 32.29 37.42 3.41
N PHE A 547 31.50 36.66 4.11
CA PHE A 547 30.43 35.83 3.53
C PHE A 547 29.08 36.49 3.78
N THR A 548 28.25 36.63 2.75
CA THR A 548 26.89 37.17 2.84
C THR A 548 25.91 36.19 2.22
N LEU A 549 24.84 35.87 2.96
CA LEU A 549 23.81 34.96 2.52
C LEU A 549 22.43 35.63 2.58
N ASN A 550 21.86 35.88 1.42
CA ASN A 550 20.57 36.56 1.24
C ASN A 550 19.53 35.52 0.73
N ILE A 551 18.60 35.12 1.55
CA ILE A 551 17.55 34.16 1.18
C ILE A 551 16.19 34.81 1.37
N GLN A 552 15.35 34.73 0.35
CA GLN A 552 13.96 35.15 0.46
C GLN A 552 13.25 34.19 1.42
N PRO A 553 12.50 34.68 2.44
CA PRO A 553 11.77 33.81 3.37
C PRO A 553 10.72 32.92 2.66
N GLY A 554 10.59 31.67 3.10
CA GLY A 554 9.55 30.73 2.64
C GLY A 554 9.92 29.87 1.42
N ILE A 555 11.21 29.87 1.02
CA ILE A 555 11.69 29.06 -0.11
C ILE A 555 12.65 27.93 0.30
N GLU A 556 12.84 27.71 1.58
CA GLU A 556 13.83 26.79 2.16
C GLU A 556 13.62 25.33 1.73
N ASN A 557 12.37 24.94 1.44
CA ASN A 557 11.97 23.58 1.07
C ASN A 557 11.94 23.34 -0.46
N ILE A 558 12.44 24.27 -1.27
CA ILE A 558 12.53 24.05 -2.71
C ILE A 558 13.59 22.98 -2.98
N LEU A 559 13.22 22.02 -3.84
CA LEU A 559 14.15 20.99 -4.29
C LEU A 559 15.07 21.54 -5.38
N ILE A 560 16.35 21.34 -5.17
CA ILE A 560 17.42 21.70 -6.12
C ILE A 560 18.31 20.48 -6.37
N PRO A 561 19.04 20.40 -7.46
CA PRO A 561 20.04 19.35 -7.63
C PRO A 561 21.11 19.46 -6.54
N SER A 562 21.45 18.34 -5.94
CA SER A 562 22.46 18.29 -4.88
C SER A 562 23.82 18.83 -5.40
N MET A 563 24.55 19.49 -4.54
CA MET A 563 25.87 20.05 -4.79
C MET A 563 25.92 21.23 -5.80
N SER A 564 24.78 21.80 -6.19
CA SER A 564 24.72 22.90 -7.14
C SER A 564 25.35 24.17 -6.59
N ILE A 565 24.99 24.57 -5.37
CA ILE A 565 25.52 25.78 -4.72
C ILE A 565 26.93 25.53 -4.19
N GLN A 566 27.16 24.34 -3.64
CA GLN A 566 28.49 23.94 -3.14
C GLN A 566 29.57 24.10 -4.21
N ILE A 567 29.35 23.52 -5.41
CA ILE A 567 30.33 23.60 -6.51
C ILE A 567 30.61 25.03 -6.90
N LEU A 568 29.62 25.92 -6.92
CA LEU A 568 29.77 27.31 -7.25
C LEU A 568 30.56 28.06 -6.16
N ALA A 569 30.25 27.86 -4.89
CA ALA A 569 30.96 28.45 -3.77
C ALA A 569 32.42 27.98 -3.71
N GLU A 570 32.65 26.69 -3.96
CA GLU A 570 33.99 26.12 -4.04
C GLU A 570 34.81 26.77 -5.17
N ASN A 571 34.23 26.94 -6.35
CA ASN A 571 34.88 27.60 -7.48
C ASN A 571 35.21 29.07 -7.19
N ALA A 572 34.29 29.80 -6.57
CA ALA A 572 34.50 31.19 -6.17
C ALA A 572 35.70 31.31 -5.21
N ILE A 573 35.77 30.45 -4.20
CA ILE A 573 36.88 30.47 -3.22
C ILE A 573 38.19 30.04 -3.86
N LYS A 574 38.23 28.94 -4.60
CA LYS A 574 39.46 28.35 -5.16
C LYS A 574 40.01 29.15 -6.33
N HIS A 575 39.16 29.67 -7.19
CA HIS A 575 39.55 30.30 -8.47
C HIS A 575 39.35 31.81 -8.49
N GLY A 576 38.28 32.30 -7.87
CA GLY A 576 37.95 33.74 -7.83
C GLY A 576 38.80 34.46 -6.81
N LEU A 577 38.82 34.05 -5.56
CA LEU A 577 39.35 34.81 -4.44
C LEU A 577 40.82 34.54 -4.11
N LYS A 578 41.37 33.39 -4.48
CA LYS A 578 42.73 32.98 -4.11
C LYS A 578 43.80 33.93 -4.65
N GLY A 579 44.62 34.47 -3.75
CA GLY A 579 45.78 35.31 -4.09
C GLY A 579 45.45 36.76 -4.48
N LEU A 580 44.32 37.29 -4.07
CA LEU A 580 43.99 38.70 -4.14
C LEU A 580 44.47 39.44 -2.90
N GLU A 581 44.88 40.72 -3.06
CA GLU A 581 45.32 41.58 -1.94
C GLU A 581 44.17 42.37 -1.29
N ARG A 582 43.02 42.48 -1.97
CA ARG A 582 41.82 43.15 -1.45
C ARG A 582 40.96 42.24 -0.60
N GLN A 583 40.00 42.83 0.15
CA GLN A 583 39.01 42.07 0.94
C GLN A 583 38.27 41.05 0.07
N HIS A 584 38.19 39.80 0.57
CA HIS A 584 37.50 38.71 -0.11
C HIS A 584 36.01 38.73 0.23
N ASN A 585 35.12 38.85 -0.75
CA ASN A 585 33.69 38.85 -0.57
C ASN A 585 33.06 37.71 -1.39
N LEU A 586 32.22 36.90 -0.74
CA LEU A 586 31.40 35.92 -1.38
C LEU A 586 29.93 36.14 -0.96
N THR A 587 29.07 36.33 -1.93
CA THR A 587 27.63 36.53 -1.69
C THR A 587 26.82 35.44 -2.37
N ILE A 588 25.93 34.81 -1.63
CA ILE A 588 24.93 33.88 -2.19
C ILE A 588 23.58 34.52 -2.00
N THR A 589 22.84 34.67 -3.09
CA THR A 589 21.50 35.23 -3.08
C THR A 589 20.53 34.24 -3.70
N VAL A 590 19.41 33.95 -3.02
CA VAL A 590 18.36 33.11 -3.55
C VAL A 590 17.03 33.83 -3.47
N ILE A 591 16.43 34.05 -4.63
CA ILE A 591 15.15 34.72 -4.79
C ILE A 591 14.21 33.86 -5.62
N LYS A 592 12.92 34.00 -5.37
CA LYS A 592 11.87 33.35 -6.14
C LYS A 592 10.86 34.40 -6.58
N GLU A 593 10.76 34.59 -7.87
CA GLU A 593 9.77 35.45 -8.50
C GLU A 593 8.82 34.58 -9.33
N ASN A 594 7.53 34.59 -9.00
CA ASN A 594 6.52 33.73 -9.60
C ASN A 594 6.90 32.22 -9.48
N ASP A 595 7.19 31.56 -10.60
CA ASP A 595 7.55 30.12 -10.67
C ASP A 595 9.04 29.92 -11.02
N ILE A 596 9.84 30.97 -10.89
CA ILE A 596 11.27 30.98 -11.21
C ILE A 596 12.05 31.18 -9.92
N THR A 597 12.91 30.23 -9.58
CA THR A 597 13.88 30.34 -8.50
C THR A 597 15.25 30.63 -9.09
N THR A 598 15.88 31.74 -8.68
CA THR A 598 17.22 32.12 -9.11
C THR A 598 18.18 32.02 -7.92
N ILE A 599 19.22 31.22 -8.11
CA ILE A 599 20.33 31.04 -7.16
C ILE A 599 21.53 31.73 -7.76
N THR A 600 22.04 32.75 -7.11
CA THR A 600 23.15 33.52 -7.58
C THR A 600 24.33 33.41 -6.61
N VAL A 601 25.49 33.08 -7.12
CA VAL A 601 26.78 33.08 -6.37
C VAL A 601 27.67 34.14 -6.99
N GLU A 602 28.10 35.11 -6.18
CA GLU A 602 28.92 36.23 -6.58
C GLU A 602 30.20 36.29 -5.74
N ASP A 603 31.31 36.44 -6.41
CA ASP A 603 32.59 36.77 -5.79
C ASP A 603 33.16 38.07 -6.36
N ASN A 604 34.00 38.74 -5.55
CA ASN A 604 34.73 39.91 -5.99
C ASN A 604 36.16 39.55 -6.47
N GLY A 605 36.30 38.37 -7.09
CA GLY A 605 37.56 37.79 -7.50
C GLY A 605 38.11 38.31 -8.82
N ARG A 606 38.89 37.45 -9.48
CA ARG A 606 39.55 37.75 -10.76
C ARG A 606 38.63 37.61 -11.97
N GLY A 607 37.37 37.22 -11.74
CA GLY A 607 36.42 36.89 -12.81
C GLY A 607 36.65 35.53 -13.45
N PHE A 608 35.88 35.25 -14.46
CA PHE A 608 35.90 34.01 -15.22
C PHE A 608 36.58 34.20 -16.56
N ASP A 609 37.69 33.49 -16.82
CA ASP A 609 38.43 33.54 -18.09
C ASP A 609 38.07 32.32 -18.96
N SER A 610 37.26 32.53 -19.98
CA SER A 610 36.83 31.48 -20.92
C SER A 610 37.95 30.99 -21.87
N THR A 611 39.07 31.73 -21.96
CA THR A 611 40.14 31.44 -22.95
C THR A 611 41.17 30.44 -22.43
N LYS A 612 41.32 30.30 -21.11
CA LYS A 612 42.32 29.42 -20.49
C LYS A 612 41.92 27.98 -20.32
N GLY A 613 40.98 27.46 -21.04
CA GLY A 613 40.65 26.00 -21.05
C GLY A 613 40.26 25.39 -19.69
N SER A 614 40.44 26.13 -18.59
CA SER A 614 40.15 25.70 -17.22
C SER A 614 38.67 25.80 -16.82
N GLY A 615 37.82 26.35 -17.70
CA GLY A 615 36.37 26.48 -17.49
C GLY A 615 35.58 25.16 -17.56
N ASN A 616 36.23 24.07 -17.89
CA ASN A 616 35.64 22.72 -17.92
C ASN A 616 36.08 21.87 -16.72
N GLY A 617 36.27 22.45 -15.55
CA GLY A 617 36.49 21.69 -14.31
C GLY A 617 35.37 20.67 -14.08
N LEU A 618 35.73 19.55 -13.47
CA LEU A 618 34.81 18.42 -13.24
C LEU A 618 33.49 18.87 -12.59
N GLY A 619 33.54 19.86 -11.67
CA GLY A 619 32.38 20.38 -10.97
C GLY A 619 31.39 21.12 -11.89
N MET A 620 31.85 22.01 -12.73
CA MET A 620 30.98 22.76 -13.67
C MET A 620 30.37 21.85 -14.72
N ASN A 621 31.08 20.80 -15.16
CA ASN A 621 30.53 19.79 -16.06
C ASN A 621 29.42 18.98 -15.40
N ILE A 622 29.54 18.65 -14.11
CA ILE A 622 28.47 17.95 -13.34
C ILE A 622 27.20 18.81 -13.32
N ILE A 623 27.33 20.12 -13.01
CA ILE A 623 26.16 21.02 -13.01
C ILE A 623 25.51 21.05 -14.40
N ARG A 624 26.30 21.22 -15.47
CA ARG A 624 25.79 21.26 -16.85
C ARG A 624 25.10 19.94 -17.25
N GLN A 625 25.68 18.81 -16.88
CA GLN A 625 25.07 17.49 -17.14
C GLN A 625 23.76 17.30 -16.37
N THR A 626 23.69 17.77 -15.11
CA THR A 626 22.48 17.72 -14.30
C THR A 626 21.38 18.62 -14.89
N ILE A 627 21.72 19.83 -15.32
CA ILE A 627 20.80 20.74 -16.03
C ILE A 627 20.27 20.08 -17.30
N ALA A 628 21.15 19.50 -18.11
CA ALA A 628 20.75 18.80 -19.34
C ALA A 628 19.82 17.60 -19.04
N ALA A 629 20.09 16.85 -17.96
CA ALA A 629 19.26 15.73 -17.54
C ALA A 629 17.87 16.19 -17.08
N VAL A 630 17.79 17.24 -16.26
CA VAL A 630 16.52 17.84 -15.82
C VAL A 630 15.72 18.32 -17.02
N ASN A 631 16.35 19.06 -17.92
CA ASN A 631 15.72 19.62 -19.12
C ASN A 631 15.22 18.57 -20.10
N LYS A 632 15.88 17.39 -20.16
CA LYS A 632 15.48 16.27 -21.01
C LYS A 632 14.32 15.47 -20.42
N ARG A 633 14.31 15.26 -19.09
CA ARG A 633 13.33 14.38 -18.42
C ARG A 633 12.08 15.10 -17.92
N SER A 634 12.17 16.39 -17.58
CA SER A 634 11.05 17.16 -17.05
C SER A 634 10.41 18.03 -18.12
N LYS A 635 9.08 17.88 -18.31
CA LYS A 635 8.27 18.83 -19.11
C LYS A 635 7.87 20.08 -18.31
N LYS A 636 7.89 19.99 -16.96
CA LYS A 636 7.38 21.05 -16.05
C LYS A 636 8.49 21.85 -15.37
N ALA A 637 9.68 21.30 -15.23
CA ALA A 637 10.82 22.02 -14.69
C ALA A 637 11.86 22.22 -15.77
N LYS A 638 12.42 23.43 -15.84
CA LYS A 638 13.52 23.80 -16.72
C LYS A 638 14.60 24.49 -15.90
N MET A 639 15.83 24.18 -16.21
CA MET A 639 16.99 24.79 -15.55
C MET A 639 17.91 25.41 -16.58
N ASP A 640 18.56 26.51 -16.18
CA ASP A 640 19.61 27.15 -16.97
C ASP A 640 20.71 27.64 -16.05
N MET A 641 21.88 27.84 -16.59
CA MET A 641 23.03 28.37 -15.86
C MET A 641 23.76 29.43 -16.70
N ASP A 642 23.91 30.58 -16.11
CA ASP A 642 24.55 31.75 -16.72
C ASP A 642 25.78 32.21 -15.93
N VAL A 643 26.83 32.66 -16.62
CA VAL A 643 28.09 33.04 -16.02
C VAL A 643 28.52 34.43 -16.57
N HIS A 644 28.61 35.40 -15.71
CA HIS A 644 28.97 36.76 -16.05
C HIS A 644 30.13 37.30 -15.22
N ASN A 645 31.04 38.03 -15.85
CA ASN A 645 32.04 38.83 -15.15
C ASN A 645 31.43 40.13 -14.65
N ILE A 646 31.65 40.44 -13.38
CA ILE A 646 31.31 41.72 -12.78
C ILE A 646 32.42 42.71 -13.17
N LYS A 647 32.03 43.88 -13.64
CA LYS A 647 32.97 44.96 -14.02
C LYS A 647 32.87 46.10 -13.03
N ASP A 648 33.99 46.76 -12.76
CA ASP A 648 34.05 47.98 -11.99
C ASP A 648 33.63 49.21 -12.85
N ASN A 649 33.65 50.39 -12.24
CA ASN A 649 33.27 51.63 -12.92
C ASN A 649 34.23 52.01 -14.06
N GLU A 650 35.42 51.44 -14.14
CA GLU A 650 36.43 51.62 -15.17
C GLU A 650 36.38 50.55 -16.27
N GLY A 651 35.45 49.58 -16.14
CA GLY A 651 35.23 48.50 -17.10
C GLY A 651 36.11 47.26 -16.88
N ASN A 652 36.99 47.28 -15.85
CA ASN A 652 37.84 46.13 -15.53
C ASN A 652 37.07 45.04 -14.82
N VAL A 653 37.45 43.77 -15.00
CA VAL A 653 36.83 42.66 -14.31
C VAL A 653 37.12 42.72 -12.82
N SER A 654 36.08 42.83 -12.00
CA SER A 654 36.14 42.97 -10.54
C SER A 654 35.53 41.82 -9.78
N GLY A 655 35.01 40.80 -10.46
CA GLY A 655 34.39 39.60 -9.88
C GLY A 655 33.72 38.71 -10.89
N CYS A 656 33.11 37.64 -10.38
CA CYS A 656 32.28 36.71 -11.16
C CYS A 656 30.91 36.56 -10.52
N ARG A 657 29.89 36.46 -11.36
CA ARG A 657 28.51 36.10 -10.98
C ARG A 657 28.08 34.87 -11.76
N ILE A 658 27.67 33.83 -11.04
CA ILE A 658 27.07 32.64 -11.63
C ILE A 658 25.65 32.50 -11.11
N ALA A 659 24.70 32.41 -12.03
CA ALA A 659 23.27 32.27 -11.72
C ALA A 659 22.75 30.93 -12.23
N ILE A 660 22.09 30.19 -11.37
CA ILE A 660 21.29 29.00 -11.74
C ILE A 660 19.83 29.39 -11.63
N THR A 661 19.11 29.25 -12.73
CA THR A 661 17.69 29.53 -12.81
C THR A 661 16.89 28.20 -12.89
N ILE A 662 15.91 28.06 -12.02
CA ILE A 662 15.01 26.88 -11.99
C ILE A 662 13.59 27.36 -12.19
N LYS A 663 12.98 27.02 -13.32
CA LYS A 663 11.57 27.30 -13.62
C LYS A 663 10.72 26.07 -13.32
N GLY A 664 9.68 26.23 -12.49
CA GLY A 664 8.78 25.16 -12.09
C GLY A 664 9.32 24.29 -10.95
N LYS A 665 8.55 23.28 -10.55
CA LYS A 665 8.91 22.35 -9.46
C LYS A 665 9.59 21.10 -9.99
N ILE A 666 10.75 20.76 -9.42
CA ILE A 666 11.44 19.50 -9.68
C ILE A 666 10.72 18.38 -8.93
N ASN A 667 10.41 17.29 -9.64
CA ASN A 667 9.85 16.08 -9.03
C ASN A 667 10.92 14.99 -9.02
N PRO A 668 11.48 14.64 -7.85
CA PRO A 668 12.59 13.68 -7.73
C PRO A 668 12.23 12.27 -8.18
N HIS A 669 10.95 11.87 -8.08
CA HIS A 669 10.49 10.54 -8.50
C HIS A 669 10.50 10.31 -10.02
N ARG A 670 10.97 11.28 -10.80
CA ARG A 670 11.11 11.18 -12.27
C ARG A 670 12.55 11.02 -12.75
N PHE A 671 13.50 11.04 -11.83
CA PHE A 671 14.94 10.96 -12.10
C PHE A 671 15.56 9.72 -11.47
#